data_c23f22a3c943d8897195ea6665799a1d
#
_entry.id   c23f22a3c943d8897195ea6665799a1d
#
_cell.length_a   1.000
_cell.length_b   1.000
_cell.length_c   1.000
_cell.angle_alpha   90.00
_cell.angle_beta   90.00
_cell.angle_gamma   90.00
#
_symmetry.space_group_name_H-M   'P 1'
#
loop_
_entity.id
_entity.type
_entity.pdbx_description
1 polymer ?
#
loop_
_entity_poly.entity_id
_entity_poly.type
_entity_poly.pdbx_seq_one_letter_code
_entity_poly.pdbx_strand_id
1 'polypeptide(L)'
;MYAAYSEPQQGRELHFNPAFLIEQPSVEMFAGFRRAFGAINVKETANEIVVEGIPADVMQRDMARVWKTSKIAMHMFNTFGRNGFSFDKFFALDIIYMLEQLVQTRAAVSVRVLNNIRMLMYEKTWLKNTIPSDNQEGRLKFENFKRFHKQPLDHQVGFLENYNLRVDQFGLNGYLLAGAAGSGKTMASLYVAEGIDADLILIICPKNAVQRVWQKTVVEEYKKEQTYWTSESGRPYNKERIVICHYEYLEKLMSMVNSHAVSGQNMIIVLDESHNLNEIKSQRTQLFIDLCKKTQCKNIIPASGTPVKAMGAELIPLLTVLDPLFTDSAQDRFRKIFGKDGNKGLDILKNRMGMISHKIEKSALKLDKPIMKRLPITMPTADLYTLEAIRKVMEGFIQERVDFYKKRRKEDERFWERCLVLHEDTLRAAAQKMEYKKYTQTLKTVIATADPRYIGEEIAYTNLYEKRYFEPSLPKDMIKEFRNVKSIIKYTKLKIQGECLGRVLGRKRIECHVEMVKYLDFKSIADTTEKKTLVFTSFVEALSEAAAQCTKAGLNPLLVYGKTNNELASIVGKFEKDEKLNPLIATYNSLSTAVPLVMADTMIMVNAPFRAYIQEQAISRIHRIGADTQTTVYQAFLDTGDKPNISTRSSEILAWSIEMVQQITGIASPFAITESIEDFEVAMAQKGTYDDVLAFNTAVSDIFNKADIGLDDDLPKESFQSSSFMGW
;
A
#
# COMPACT_ATOMS: atom_id res chain seq x y z
N MET A 1 -7.05 -27.05 27.20
CA MET A 1 -6.67 -27.35 25.79
C MET A 1 -5.84 -26.23 25.24
N TYR A 2 -4.54 -26.16 25.57
CA TYR A 2 -3.57 -25.16 25.12
C TYR A 2 -2.72 -25.71 23.95
N ALA A 3 -3.30 -26.57 23.11
CA ALA A 3 -2.56 -27.37 22.13
C ALA A 3 -2.53 -26.76 20.71
N ALA A 4 -2.93 -25.51 20.54
CA ALA A 4 -2.96 -24.93 19.21
C ALA A 4 -1.72 -24.09 18.86
N TYR A 5 -0.75 -23.97 19.77
CA TYR A 5 0.50 -23.23 19.55
C TYR A 5 1.76 -24.09 19.72
N SER A 6 1.62 -25.41 19.59
CA SER A 6 2.79 -26.28 19.49
C SER A 6 3.30 -26.23 18.06
N GLU A 7 4.50 -25.69 17.89
CA GLU A 7 5.39 -25.67 16.73
C GLU A 7 4.80 -25.17 15.41
N PRO A 8 5.47 -24.30 14.70
CA PRO A 8 5.11 -23.97 13.33
C PRO A 8 5.35 -25.21 12.47
N GLN A 9 4.31 -26.02 12.28
CA GLN A 9 4.32 -26.98 11.18
C GLN A 9 4.47 -26.16 9.90
N GLN A 10 5.59 -26.33 9.22
CA GLN A 10 5.85 -25.79 7.90
C GLN A 10 4.60 -25.97 7.04
N GLY A 11 4.00 -24.87 6.59
CA GLY A 11 2.90 -24.86 5.65
C GLY A 11 1.49 -24.60 6.23
N ARG A 12 1.30 -24.41 7.53
CA ARG A 12 0.01 -23.93 8.05
C ARG A 12 0.05 -22.44 8.30
N GLU A 13 -0.64 -21.68 7.47
CA GLU A 13 -0.91 -20.28 7.72
C GLU A 13 -1.60 -20.09 9.05
N LEU A 14 -0.99 -19.31 9.94
CA LEU A 14 -1.61 -18.84 11.16
C LEU A 14 -2.70 -17.83 10.79
N HIS A 15 -3.91 -18.29 10.57
CA HIS A 15 -5.05 -17.41 10.53
C HIS A 15 -5.27 -16.85 11.93
N PHE A 16 -5.13 -15.53 12.08
CA PHE A 16 -5.54 -14.88 13.30
C PHE A 16 -7.05 -15.07 13.45
N ASN A 17 -7.44 -15.94 14.32
CA ASN A 17 -8.81 -16.06 14.78
C ASN A 17 -8.88 -15.49 16.20
N PRO A 18 -9.48 -14.33 16.42
CA PRO A 18 -9.63 -13.76 17.76
C PRO A 18 -10.38 -14.69 18.72
N ALA A 19 -11.22 -15.58 18.20
CA ALA A 19 -11.88 -16.60 19.01
C ALA A 19 -10.89 -17.62 19.60
N PHE A 20 -9.69 -17.80 19.03
CA PHE A 20 -8.63 -18.63 19.61
C PHE A 20 -7.84 -17.93 20.71
N LEU A 21 -7.93 -16.62 20.83
CA LEU A 21 -7.29 -15.92 21.96
C LEU A 21 -8.00 -16.20 23.29
N ILE A 22 -9.16 -16.90 23.24
CA ILE A 22 -9.97 -17.06 24.42
C ILE A 22 -10.60 -18.47 24.44
N GLU A 23 -10.05 -19.36 25.23
CA GLU A 23 -10.95 -20.26 25.94
C GLU A 23 -11.82 -19.38 26.83
N GLN A 24 -13.13 -19.40 26.63
CA GLN A 24 -14.06 -18.71 27.53
C GLN A 24 -13.75 -19.18 28.96
N PRO A 25 -13.21 -18.30 29.82
CA PRO A 25 -13.00 -18.72 31.18
C PRO A 25 -14.37 -19.02 31.76
N SER A 26 -14.54 -20.17 32.36
CA SER A 26 -15.78 -20.50 33.06
C SER A 26 -16.07 -19.46 34.15
N VAL A 27 -17.33 -19.22 34.45
CA VAL A 27 -17.75 -18.30 35.53
C VAL A 27 -17.05 -18.65 36.84
N GLU A 28 -16.75 -19.92 37.08
CA GLU A 28 -16.00 -20.45 38.26
C GLU A 28 -14.53 -20.00 38.25
N MET A 29 -13.89 -19.96 37.09
CA MET A 29 -12.53 -19.44 36.92
C MET A 29 -12.47 -17.95 37.30
N PHE A 30 -13.45 -17.14 36.84
CA PHE A 30 -13.55 -15.74 37.23
C PHE A 30 -13.70 -15.54 38.75
N ALA A 31 -14.54 -16.33 39.39
CA ALA A 31 -14.76 -16.23 40.83
C ALA A 31 -13.48 -16.59 41.65
N GLY A 32 -12.70 -17.56 41.18
CA GLY A 32 -11.43 -17.94 41.78
C GLY A 32 -10.36 -16.85 41.66
N PHE A 33 -10.24 -16.24 40.51
CA PHE A 33 -9.25 -15.16 40.25
C PHE A 33 -9.58 -13.89 41.02
N ARG A 34 -10.86 -13.48 41.12
CA ARG A 34 -11.28 -12.32 41.91
C ARG A 34 -10.90 -12.42 43.38
N ARG A 35 -10.97 -13.63 43.97
CA ARG A 35 -10.56 -13.86 45.39
C ARG A 35 -9.04 -13.76 45.57
N ALA A 36 -8.25 -14.18 44.59
CA ALA A 36 -6.81 -14.19 44.68
C ALA A 36 -6.13 -12.83 44.39
N PHE A 37 -6.75 -11.97 43.56
CA PHE A 37 -6.12 -10.76 43.02
C PHE A 37 -7.07 -9.55 43.00
N GLY A 38 -7.86 -9.35 44.08
CA GLY A 38 -8.89 -8.30 44.18
C GLY A 38 -8.40 -6.85 44.07
N ALA A 39 -7.08 -6.63 44.02
CA ALA A 39 -6.50 -5.28 43.83
C ALA A 39 -6.41 -4.87 42.38
N ILE A 40 -6.43 -5.81 41.39
CA ILE A 40 -6.33 -5.46 39.96
C ILE A 40 -7.68 -4.97 39.47
N ASN A 41 -7.66 -3.83 38.85
CA ASN A 41 -8.84 -3.19 38.28
C ASN A 41 -8.60 -2.79 36.82
N VAL A 42 -9.62 -3.02 35.99
CA VAL A 42 -9.65 -2.60 34.59
C VAL A 42 -10.83 -1.68 34.41
N LYS A 43 -10.60 -0.49 33.85
CA LYS A 43 -11.61 0.52 33.55
C LYS A 43 -11.54 0.87 32.06
N GLU A 44 -12.71 0.96 31.45
CA GLU A 44 -12.84 1.53 30.11
C GLU A 44 -13.37 2.95 30.20
N THR A 45 -12.68 3.89 29.54
CA THR A 45 -13.11 5.29 29.36
C THR A 45 -13.59 5.51 27.93
N ALA A 46 -13.88 6.75 27.56
CA ALA A 46 -14.29 7.07 26.19
C ALA A 46 -13.26 6.62 25.16
N ASN A 47 -11.96 6.84 25.39
CA ASN A 47 -10.89 6.65 24.41
C ASN A 47 -9.84 5.60 24.81
N GLU A 48 -9.72 5.24 26.09
CA GLU A 48 -8.65 4.36 26.56
C GLU A 48 -9.14 3.29 27.54
N ILE A 49 -8.30 2.26 27.69
CA ILE A 49 -8.42 1.25 28.71
C ILE A 49 -7.30 1.48 29.74
N VAL A 50 -7.66 1.48 31.01
CA VAL A 50 -6.76 1.69 32.15
C VAL A 50 -6.72 0.42 32.98
N VAL A 51 -5.51 -0.10 33.23
CA VAL A 51 -5.25 -1.26 34.07
C VAL A 51 -4.44 -0.79 35.29
N GLU A 52 -4.96 -1.01 36.47
CA GLU A 52 -4.40 -0.56 37.77
C GLU A 52 -4.28 -1.71 38.77
N GLY A 53 -3.49 -1.50 39.80
CA GLY A 53 -3.39 -2.45 40.92
C GLY A 53 -2.55 -3.70 40.62
N ILE A 54 -1.73 -3.68 39.58
CA ILE A 54 -0.81 -4.76 39.26
C ILE A 54 0.30 -4.79 40.31
N PRO A 55 0.65 -5.97 40.88
CA PRO A 55 1.78 -6.11 41.80
C PRO A 55 3.07 -5.51 41.17
N ALA A 56 3.75 -4.66 41.95
CA ALA A 56 4.89 -3.92 41.47
C ALA A 56 6.05 -4.80 40.97
N ASP A 57 6.24 -5.96 41.57
CA ASP A 57 7.24 -6.95 41.17
C ASP A 57 6.93 -7.57 39.80
N VAL A 58 5.67 -7.94 39.55
CA VAL A 58 5.22 -8.42 38.22
C VAL A 58 5.37 -7.32 37.16
N MET A 59 4.96 -6.10 37.51
CA MET A 59 5.05 -4.97 36.62
C MET A 59 6.49 -4.66 36.21
N GLN A 60 7.43 -4.67 37.19
CA GLN A 60 8.83 -4.29 36.93
C GLN A 60 9.64 -5.45 36.31
N ARG A 61 9.49 -6.67 36.88
CA ARG A 61 10.27 -7.85 36.49
C ARG A 61 9.80 -8.42 35.15
N ASP A 62 8.49 -8.58 34.97
CA ASP A 62 7.94 -9.37 33.89
C ASP A 62 7.41 -8.53 32.72
N MET A 63 6.79 -7.39 33.00
CA MET A 63 6.22 -6.53 31.97
C MET A 63 7.20 -5.42 31.54
N ALA A 64 7.73 -4.62 32.46
CA ALA A 64 8.59 -3.50 32.13
C ALA A 64 9.91 -3.94 31.51
N ARG A 65 10.50 -5.06 31.98
CA ARG A 65 11.74 -5.59 31.42
C ARG A 65 11.61 -5.94 29.93
N VAL A 66 10.45 -6.45 29.49
CA VAL A 66 10.21 -6.86 28.11
C VAL A 66 9.66 -5.70 27.28
N TRP A 67 8.66 -4.98 27.80
CA TRP A 67 7.94 -3.98 27.02
C TRP A 67 8.68 -2.66 26.90
N LYS A 68 9.42 -2.22 27.93
CA LYS A 68 10.25 -1.01 27.85
C LYS A 68 11.45 -1.14 26.91
N THR A 69 11.95 -2.36 26.71
CA THR A 69 13.01 -2.63 25.74
C THR A 69 12.50 -2.73 24.32
N SER A 70 11.20 -3.00 24.15
CA SER A 70 10.56 -3.06 22.84
C SER A 70 10.13 -1.67 22.37
N LYS A 71 10.78 -1.16 21.31
CA LYS A 71 10.41 0.11 20.69
C LYS A 71 8.96 0.12 20.18
N ILE A 72 8.41 -1.04 19.87
CA ILE A 72 7.04 -1.21 19.40
C ILE A 72 6.06 -1.14 20.55
N ALA A 73 6.23 -1.99 21.55
CA ALA A 73 5.32 -2.10 22.69
C ALA A 73 5.14 -0.74 23.40
N MET A 74 6.23 -0.02 23.63
CA MET A 74 6.16 1.28 24.32
C MET A 74 5.35 2.35 23.56
N HIS A 75 5.26 2.25 22.25
CA HIS A 75 4.41 3.17 21.49
C HIS A 75 2.90 2.87 21.58
N MET A 76 2.51 1.70 22.07
CA MET A 76 1.10 1.33 22.26
C MET A 76 0.51 1.94 23.55
N PHE A 77 1.36 2.22 24.55
CA PHE A 77 0.89 2.72 25.84
C PHE A 77 0.75 4.25 25.89
N ASN A 78 -0.35 4.73 26.49
CA ASN A 78 -0.53 6.13 26.89
C ASN A 78 0.28 6.42 28.15
N THR A 79 0.13 5.56 29.16
CA THR A 79 0.92 5.59 30.38
C THR A 79 1.48 4.20 30.68
N PHE A 80 2.64 4.18 31.31
CA PHE A 80 3.27 2.94 31.79
C PHE A 80 3.96 3.23 33.12
N GLY A 81 3.25 2.92 34.22
CA GLY A 81 3.64 3.24 35.57
C GLY A 81 4.23 2.05 36.35
N ARG A 82 4.35 2.24 37.66
CA ARG A 82 4.87 1.20 38.58
C ARG A 82 3.89 0.06 38.80
N ASN A 83 2.58 0.37 38.86
CA ASN A 83 1.53 -0.56 39.24
C ASN A 83 0.39 -0.65 38.20
N GLY A 84 0.60 -0.16 36.97
CA GLY A 84 -0.42 -0.19 35.95
C GLY A 84 0.00 0.53 34.68
N PHE A 85 -0.89 0.48 33.69
CA PHE A 85 -0.70 1.10 32.38
C PHE A 85 -2.06 1.50 31.77
N SER A 86 -2.02 2.40 30.78
CA SER A 86 -3.16 2.72 29.94
C SER A 86 -2.79 2.75 28.48
N PHE A 87 -3.76 2.53 27.60
CA PHE A 87 -3.58 2.51 26.15
C PHE A 87 -4.89 2.81 25.41
N ASP A 88 -4.79 3.26 24.16
CA ASP A 88 -5.96 3.49 23.32
C ASP A 88 -6.76 2.20 23.08
N LYS A 89 -8.08 2.26 23.12
CA LYS A 89 -8.97 1.10 22.90
C LYS A 89 -8.62 0.29 21.68
N PHE A 90 -8.16 0.95 20.61
CA PHE A 90 -7.73 0.32 19.37
C PHE A 90 -6.68 -0.76 19.60
N PHE A 91 -5.74 -0.57 20.52
CA PHE A 91 -4.65 -1.54 20.79
C PHE A 91 -5.04 -2.65 21.76
N ALA A 92 -6.30 -2.78 22.16
CA ALA A 92 -6.71 -3.76 23.16
C ALA A 92 -6.35 -5.20 22.78
N LEU A 93 -6.61 -5.62 21.55
CA LEU A 93 -6.26 -6.96 21.07
C LEU A 93 -4.75 -7.16 20.94
N ASP A 94 -4.02 -6.12 20.58
CA ASP A 94 -2.56 -6.18 20.51
C ASP A 94 -1.94 -6.35 21.92
N ILE A 95 -2.51 -5.68 22.91
CA ILE A 95 -2.13 -5.83 24.32
C ILE A 95 -2.48 -7.23 24.84
N ILE A 96 -3.65 -7.77 24.50
CA ILE A 96 -4.00 -9.17 24.83
C ILE A 96 -2.97 -10.14 24.25
N TYR A 97 -2.65 -10.00 22.97
CA TYR A 97 -1.62 -10.82 22.33
C TYR A 97 -0.27 -10.74 23.06
N MET A 98 0.17 -9.53 23.41
CA MET A 98 1.41 -9.33 24.16
C MET A 98 1.37 -9.96 25.57
N LEU A 99 0.23 -9.89 26.25
CA LEU A 99 0.03 -10.57 27.54
C LEU A 99 0.13 -12.10 27.41
N GLU A 100 -0.41 -12.67 26.32
CA GLU A 100 -0.29 -14.11 26.03
C GLU A 100 1.15 -14.54 25.81
N GLN A 101 1.92 -13.76 25.05
CA GLN A 101 3.35 -14.04 24.84
C GLN A 101 4.11 -14.02 26.18
N LEU A 102 3.74 -13.12 27.09
CA LEU A 102 4.33 -13.08 28.42
C LEU A 102 3.94 -14.29 29.27
N VAL A 103 2.69 -14.77 29.21
CA VAL A 103 2.20 -15.95 29.93
C VAL A 103 3.04 -17.19 29.61
N GLN A 104 3.39 -17.39 28.35
CA GLN A 104 4.16 -18.56 27.89
C GLN A 104 5.58 -18.64 28.49
N THR A 105 6.14 -17.52 28.93
CA THR A 105 7.57 -17.41 29.31
C THR A 105 7.82 -17.09 30.78
N ARG A 106 6.79 -17.07 31.65
CA ARG A 106 6.90 -16.57 33.02
C ARG A 106 6.59 -17.60 34.10
N ALA A 107 6.99 -17.27 35.34
CA ALA A 107 6.71 -18.08 36.50
C ALA A 107 5.22 -18.13 36.84
N ALA A 108 4.76 -19.19 37.49
CA ALA A 108 3.34 -19.47 37.77
C ALA A 108 2.59 -18.32 38.47
N VAL A 109 3.24 -17.56 39.36
CA VAL A 109 2.61 -16.41 40.05
C VAL A 109 2.34 -15.28 39.05
N SER A 110 3.30 -14.95 38.21
CA SER A 110 3.14 -13.93 37.17
C SER A 110 2.10 -14.34 36.12
N VAL A 111 2.06 -15.62 35.75
CA VAL A 111 1.04 -16.17 34.83
C VAL A 111 -0.37 -15.96 35.38
N ARG A 112 -0.60 -16.17 36.67
CA ARG A 112 -1.91 -15.92 37.31
C ARG A 112 -2.31 -14.44 37.22
N VAL A 113 -1.38 -13.52 37.50
CA VAL A 113 -1.63 -12.06 37.39
C VAL A 113 -1.94 -11.65 35.96
N LEU A 114 -1.14 -12.11 34.98
CA LEU A 114 -1.31 -11.79 33.57
C LEU A 114 -2.66 -12.31 33.03
N ASN A 115 -3.02 -13.55 33.38
CA ASN A 115 -4.32 -14.12 33.02
C ASN A 115 -5.49 -13.37 33.67
N ASN A 116 -5.36 -12.93 34.92
CA ASN A 116 -6.38 -12.11 35.56
C ASN A 116 -6.58 -10.78 34.84
N ILE A 117 -5.51 -10.11 34.41
CA ILE A 117 -5.60 -8.88 33.59
C ILE A 117 -6.36 -9.16 32.30
N ARG A 118 -5.99 -10.22 31.57
CA ARG A 118 -6.67 -10.61 30.32
C ARG A 118 -8.16 -10.83 30.53
N MET A 119 -8.53 -11.59 31.55
CA MET A 119 -9.92 -11.89 31.88
C MET A 119 -10.71 -10.63 32.23
N LEU A 120 -10.15 -9.74 33.04
CA LEU A 120 -10.78 -8.46 33.37
C LEU A 120 -10.93 -7.54 32.17
N MET A 121 -9.97 -7.56 31.26
CA MET A 121 -10.11 -6.82 29.99
C MET A 121 -11.33 -7.32 29.20
N TYR A 122 -11.52 -8.63 29.07
CA TYR A 122 -12.69 -9.18 28.39
C TYR A 122 -14.00 -8.94 29.16
N GLU A 123 -13.98 -8.98 30.48
CA GLU A 123 -15.18 -8.77 31.29
C GLU A 123 -15.65 -7.30 31.29
N LYS A 124 -14.70 -6.35 31.33
CA LYS A 124 -14.99 -4.95 31.67
C LYS A 124 -14.79 -3.96 30.52
N THR A 125 -14.42 -4.43 29.33
CA THR A 125 -14.20 -3.58 28.17
C THR A 125 -15.01 -4.05 26.98
N TRP A 126 -14.94 -3.28 25.88
CA TRP A 126 -15.58 -3.62 24.61
C TRP A 126 -15.17 -5.02 24.08
N LEU A 127 -14.06 -5.57 24.54
CA LEU A 127 -13.60 -6.91 24.16
C LEU A 127 -14.62 -8.00 24.49
N LYS A 128 -15.51 -7.81 25.45
CA LYS A 128 -16.61 -8.75 25.72
C LYS A 128 -17.47 -9.05 24.49
N ASN A 129 -17.62 -8.07 23.59
CA ASN A 129 -18.42 -8.19 22.39
C ASN A 129 -17.70 -9.05 21.33
N THR A 130 -16.40 -9.25 21.46
CA THR A 130 -15.59 -10.07 20.52
C THR A 130 -15.73 -11.58 20.79
N ILE A 131 -16.31 -11.96 21.91
CA ILE A 131 -16.57 -13.35 22.26
C ILE A 131 -17.78 -13.84 21.44
N PRO A 132 -17.63 -14.90 20.61
CA PRO A 132 -18.76 -15.43 19.87
C PRO A 132 -19.90 -15.86 20.82
N SER A 133 -21.14 -15.52 20.45
CA SER A 133 -22.33 -16.00 21.15
C SER A 133 -23.13 -16.90 20.25
N ASP A 134 -23.65 -18.00 20.78
CA ASP A 134 -24.44 -18.99 20.02
C ASP A 134 -25.74 -18.41 19.42
N ASN A 135 -26.17 -17.22 19.90
CA ASN A 135 -27.40 -16.56 19.48
C ASN A 135 -27.14 -15.31 18.63
N GLN A 136 -25.94 -15.13 18.06
CA GLN A 136 -25.65 -13.97 17.23
C GLN A 136 -26.37 -14.09 15.88
N GLU A 137 -27.42 -13.30 15.66
CA GLU A 137 -28.04 -13.17 14.35
C GLU A 137 -27.05 -12.54 13.36
N GLY A 138 -26.94 -13.14 12.19
CA GLY A 138 -26.08 -12.62 11.12
C GLY A 138 -26.71 -11.43 10.42
N ARG A 139 -25.86 -10.56 9.86
CA ARG A 139 -26.28 -9.37 9.10
C ARG A 139 -26.90 -9.70 7.75
N LEU A 140 -26.50 -10.84 7.15
CA LEU A 140 -26.81 -11.18 5.77
C LEU A 140 -28.03 -12.10 5.65
N LYS A 141 -28.97 -11.72 4.79
CA LYS A 141 -30.08 -12.54 4.34
C LYS A 141 -29.62 -13.33 3.12
N PHE A 142 -29.13 -14.55 3.34
CA PHE A 142 -28.58 -15.42 2.26
C PHE A 142 -29.61 -15.78 1.19
N GLU A 143 -30.90 -15.78 1.51
CA GLU A 143 -32.00 -15.98 0.56
C GLU A 143 -32.05 -14.92 -0.55
N ASN A 144 -31.52 -13.72 -0.31
CA ASN A 144 -31.47 -12.65 -1.30
C ASN A 144 -30.48 -12.94 -2.44
N PHE A 145 -29.55 -13.87 -2.26
CA PHE A 145 -28.59 -14.24 -3.32
C PHE A 145 -29.29 -14.88 -4.52
N LYS A 146 -30.54 -15.35 -4.36
CA LYS A 146 -31.39 -15.80 -5.47
C LYS A 146 -31.73 -14.70 -6.48
N ARG A 147 -31.46 -13.44 -6.16
CA ARG A 147 -31.60 -12.29 -7.09
C ARG A 147 -30.60 -12.33 -8.24
N PHE A 148 -29.51 -13.08 -8.09
CA PHE A 148 -28.49 -13.25 -9.12
C PHE A 148 -28.66 -14.55 -9.92
N HIS A 149 -28.14 -14.53 -11.15
CA HIS A 149 -28.04 -15.75 -11.98
C HIS A 149 -27.06 -16.77 -11.40
N LYS A 150 -25.92 -16.28 -10.89
CA LYS A 150 -24.88 -17.10 -10.27
C LYS A 150 -25.04 -17.16 -8.76
N GLN A 151 -24.65 -18.28 -8.18
CA GLN A 151 -24.55 -18.44 -6.73
C GLN A 151 -23.11 -18.16 -6.28
N PRO A 152 -22.88 -17.83 -5.00
CA PRO A 152 -21.54 -17.65 -4.47
C PRO A 152 -20.69 -18.90 -4.66
N LEU A 153 -19.45 -18.72 -5.08
CA LEU A 153 -18.45 -19.78 -5.13
C LEU A 153 -17.93 -20.12 -3.72
N ASP A 154 -17.42 -21.33 -3.51
CA ASP A 154 -16.97 -21.81 -2.19
C ASP A 154 -16.06 -20.80 -1.48
N HIS A 155 -15.08 -20.23 -2.18
CA HIS A 155 -14.17 -19.24 -1.62
C HIS A 155 -14.83 -17.87 -1.33
N GLN A 156 -15.95 -17.56 -1.96
CA GLN A 156 -16.74 -16.36 -1.66
C GLN A 156 -17.65 -16.60 -0.45
N VAL A 157 -18.12 -17.82 -0.23
CA VAL A 157 -18.93 -18.18 0.94
C VAL A 157 -18.16 -17.86 2.23
N GLY A 158 -16.89 -18.24 2.33
CA GLY A 158 -16.07 -17.94 3.50
C GLY A 158 -15.94 -16.44 3.79
N PHE A 159 -15.87 -15.59 2.75
CA PHE A 159 -15.91 -14.13 2.94
C PHE A 159 -17.28 -13.68 3.47
N LEU A 160 -18.36 -14.17 2.88
CA LEU A 160 -19.73 -13.80 3.26
C LEU A 160 -20.03 -14.18 4.70
N GLU A 161 -19.62 -15.39 5.14
CA GLU A 161 -19.75 -15.84 6.51
C GLU A 161 -18.94 -14.98 7.50
N ASN A 162 -17.69 -14.67 7.15
CA ASN A 162 -16.87 -13.79 7.99
C ASN A 162 -17.45 -12.38 8.05
N TYR A 163 -17.92 -11.81 6.94
CA TYR A 163 -18.58 -10.52 6.94
C TYR A 163 -19.84 -10.55 7.83
N ASN A 164 -20.64 -11.60 7.67
CA ASN A 164 -21.91 -11.81 8.38
C ASN A 164 -21.76 -11.75 9.92
N LEU A 165 -20.64 -12.24 10.44
CA LEU A 165 -20.43 -12.36 11.88
C LEU A 165 -19.48 -11.29 12.44
N ARG A 166 -18.37 -11.05 11.76
CA ARG A 166 -17.23 -10.30 12.35
C ARG A 166 -17.42 -8.79 12.35
N VAL A 167 -18.19 -8.24 11.42
CA VAL A 167 -18.42 -6.79 11.38
C VAL A 167 -19.06 -6.32 12.69
N ASP A 168 -20.10 -7.01 13.16
CA ASP A 168 -20.77 -6.69 14.42
C ASP A 168 -19.95 -7.16 15.64
N GLN A 169 -19.30 -8.32 15.55
CA GLN A 169 -18.47 -8.86 16.61
C GLN A 169 -17.34 -7.89 17.02
N PHE A 170 -16.71 -7.24 16.04
CA PHE A 170 -15.64 -6.26 16.30
C PHE A 170 -16.10 -4.79 16.26
N GLY A 171 -17.37 -4.54 16.06
CA GLY A 171 -17.93 -3.17 15.96
C GLY A 171 -17.38 -2.38 14.78
N LEU A 172 -17.06 -3.05 13.67
CA LEU A 172 -16.47 -2.43 12.48
C LEU A 172 -17.53 -1.70 11.64
N ASN A 173 -17.09 -0.75 10.84
CA ASN A 173 -17.93 -0.10 9.82
C ASN A 173 -17.91 -0.84 8.48
N GLY A 174 -17.25 -1.98 8.40
CA GLY A 174 -17.12 -2.76 7.17
C GLY A 174 -16.01 -3.79 7.26
N TYR A 175 -15.68 -4.44 6.15
CA TYR A 175 -14.74 -5.55 6.14
C TYR A 175 -13.96 -5.60 4.83
N LEU A 176 -12.65 -5.72 4.91
CA LEU A 176 -11.77 -5.74 3.75
C LEU A 176 -11.84 -7.08 3.03
N LEU A 177 -12.15 -7.07 1.76
CA LEU A 177 -12.05 -8.22 0.86
C LEU A 177 -10.66 -8.26 0.21
N ALA A 178 -9.73 -8.98 0.84
CA ALA A 178 -8.38 -9.19 0.35
C ALA A 178 -8.37 -10.40 -0.60
N GLY A 179 -8.92 -10.24 -1.80
CA GLY A 179 -9.10 -11.35 -2.75
C GLY A 179 -8.13 -11.27 -3.92
N ALA A 180 -7.47 -12.38 -4.28
CA ALA A 180 -6.62 -12.47 -5.45
C ALA A 180 -7.35 -11.99 -6.72
N ALA A 181 -6.61 -11.53 -7.72
CA ALA A 181 -7.21 -11.12 -8.98
C ALA A 181 -7.92 -12.31 -9.65
N GLY A 182 -9.16 -12.10 -10.12
CA GLY A 182 -10.01 -13.15 -10.66
C GLY A 182 -10.84 -13.92 -9.62
N SER A 183 -10.75 -13.64 -8.32
CA SER A 183 -11.53 -14.30 -7.26
C SER A 183 -13.01 -13.90 -7.22
N GLY A 184 -13.47 -13.04 -8.11
CA GLY A 184 -14.89 -12.61 -8.15
C GLY A 184 -15.25 -11.60 -7.06
N LYS A 185 -14.31 -10.72 -6.64
CA LYS A 185 -14.54 -9.66 -5.65
C LYS A 185 -15.77 -8.81 -5.96
N THR A 186 -16.01 -8.52 -7.24
CA THR A 186 -17.18 -7.76 -7.73
C THR A 186 -18.48 -8.42 -7.29
N MET A 187 -18.63 -9.73 -7.57
CA MET A 187 -19.81 -10.50 -7.17
C MET A 187 -19.94 -10.64 -5.66
N ALA A 188 -18.82 -10.93 -4.97
CA ALA A 188 -18.82 -11.02 -3.49
C ALA A 188 -19.32 -9.73 -2.83
N SER A 189 -18.94 -8.57 -3.36
CA SER A 189 -19.42 -7.27 -2.87
C SER A 189 -20.91 -7.06 -3.14
N LEU A 190 -21.41 -7.49 -4.31
CA LEU A 190 -22.84 -7.40 -4.65
C LEU A 190 -23.68 -8.37 -3.81
N TYR A 191 -23.17 -9.58 -3.49
CA TYR A 191 -23.86 -10.48 -2.55
C TYR A 191 -24.03 -9.84 -1.18
N VAL A 192 -23.02 -9.15 -0.66
CA VAL A 192 -23.18 -8.41 0.59
C VAL A 192 -24.24 -7.33 0.46
N ALA A 193 -24.23 -6.56 -0.63
CA ALA A 193 -25.19 -5.49 -0.87
C ALA A 193 -26.65 -6.02 -0.86
N GLU A 194 -26.89 -7.16 -1.51
CA GLU A 194 -28.20 -7.78 -1.49
C GLU A 194 -28.52 -8.48 -0.16
N GLY A 195 -27.51 -9.08 0.47
CA GLY A 195 -27.67 -9.72 1.77
C GLY A 195 -28.11 -8.77 2.88
N ILE A 196 -27.65 -7.53 2.85
CA ILE A 196 -28.10 -6.48 3.82
C ILE A 196 -29.36 -5.75 3.34
N ASP A 197 -29.95 -6.11 2.21
CA ASP A 197 -31.06 -5.35 1.58
C ASP A 197 -30.74 -3.86 1.41
N ALA A 198 -29.57 -3.54 0.83
CA ALA A 198 -29.14 -2.15 0.70
C ALA A 198 -30.12 -1.33 -0.17
N ASP A 199 -30.54 -0.18 0.35
CA ASP A 199 -31.35 0.79 -0.40
C ASP A 199 -30.50 1.58 -1.41
N LEU A 200 -29.20 1.77 -1.08
CA LEU A 200 -28.24 2.49 -1.91
C LEU A 200 -26.91 1.73 -1.96
N ILE A 201 -26.43 1.44 -3.16
CA ILE A 201 -25.16 0.77 -3.42
C ILE A 201 -24.22 1.76 -4.11
N LEU A 202 -23.26 2.30 -3.36
CA LEU A 202 -22.22 3.17 -3.92
C LEU A 202 -20.99 2.38 -4.28
N ILE A 203 -20.62 2.37 -5.56
CA ILE A 203 -19.46 1.65 -6.08
C ILE A 203 -18.45 2.67 -6.57
N ILE A 204 -17.27 2.68 -5.96
CA ILE A 204 -16.14 3.55 -6.31
C ILE A 204 -15.04 2.66 -6.88
N CYS A 205 -14.67 2.88 -8.12
CA CYS A 205 -13.77 1.99 -8.85
C CYS A 205 -12.83 2.75 -9.79
N PRO A 206 -11.81 2.11 -10.38
CA PRO A 206 -11.03 2.69 -11.47
C PRO A 206 -11.91 3.07 -12.67
N LYS A 207 -11.61 4.18 -13.34
CA LYS A 207 -12.41 4.69 -14.47
C LYS A 207 -12.75 3.63 -15.51
N ASN A 208 -11.77 2.82 -15.89
CA ASN A 208 -11.95 1.76 -16.88
C ASN A 208 -12.84 0.60 -16.39
N ALA A 209 -13.06 0.46 -15.09
CA ALA A 209 -13.90 -0.56 -14.50
C ALA A 209 -15.40 -0.17 -14.46
N VAL A 210 -15.72 1.12 -14.55
CA VAL A 210 -17.10 1.63 -14.45
C VAL A 210 -18.04 0.89 -15.41
N GLN A 211 -17.76 0.95 -16.71
CA GLN A 211 -18.63 0.34 -17.72
C GLN A 211 -18.31 -1.15 -17.93
N ARG A 212 -17.02 -1.50 -18.00
CA ARG A 212 -16.59 -2.83 -18.47
C ARG A 212 -16.70 -3.93 -17.42
N VAL A 213 -16.66 -3.55 -16.14
CA VAL A 213 -16.77 -4.51 -15.04
C VAL A 213 -18.08 -4.31 -14.31
N TRP A 214 -18.26 -3.18 -13.66
CA TRP A 214 -19.35 -2.97 -12.73
C TRP A 214 -20.71 -2.82 -13.44
N GLN A 215 -20.81 -1.93 -14.42
CA GLN A 215 -22.06 -1.79 -15.21
C GLN A 215 -22.43 -3.11 -15.90
N LYS A 216 -21.46 -3.74 -16.57
CA LYS A 216 -21.66 -5.04 -17.23
C LYS A 216 -22.15 -6.09 -16.23
N THR A 217 -21.49 -6.21 -15.06
CA THR A 217 -21.90 -7.18 -14.04
C THR A 217 -23.32 -6.90 -13.52
N VAL A 218 -23.68 -5.63 -13.28
CA VAL A 218 -25.04 -5.27 -12.86
C VAL A 218 -26.08 -5.66 -13.91
N VAL A 219 -25.80 -5.46 -15.19
CA VAL A 219 -26.74 -5.79 -16.26
C VAL A 219 -26.84 -7.30 -16.50
N GLU A 220 -25.72 -8.03 -16.44
CA GLU A 220 -25.69 -9.46 -16.80
C GLU A 220 -26.03 -10.41 -15.65
N GLU A 221 -25.71 -10.04 -14.40
CA GLU A 221 -25.80 -11.01 -13.29
C GLU A 221 -27.09 -10.90 -12.46
N TYR A 222 -27.80 -9.78 -12.47
CA TYR A 222 -29.11 -9.68 -11.83
C TYR A 222 -30.20 -10.30 -12.68
N LYS A 223 -31.08 -11.12 -12.08
CA LYS A 223 -32.26 -11.70 -12.75
C LYS A 223 -33.32 -10.67 -13.13
N LYS A 224 -33.38 -9.58 -12.40
CA LYS A 224 -34.29 -8.45 -12.68
C LYS A 224 -33.48 -7.22 -12.98
N GLU A 225 -33.94 -6.43 -13.92
CA GLU A 225 -33.31 -5.16 -14.26
C GLU A 225 -33.21 -4.25 -13.01
N GLN A 226 -32.00 -3.70 -12.83
CA GLN A 226 -31.70 -2.80 -11.73
C GLN A 226 -31.66 -1.35 -12.21
N THR A 227 -32.09 -0.42 -11.37
CA THR A 227 -31.87 1.00 -11.62
C THR A 227 -30.45 1.36 -11.24
N TYR A 228 -29.69 1.84 -12.20
CA TYR A 228 -28.29 2.25 -11.95
C TYR A 228 -27.93 3.57 -12.65
N TRP A 229 -26.98 4.26 -12.06
CA TRP A 229 -26.36 5.44 -12.63
C TRP A 229 -24.84 5.28 -12.68
N THR A 230 -24.20 5.83 -13.72
CA THR A 230 -22.75 5.81 -13.84
C THR A 230 -22.19 7.21 -14.04
N SER A 231 -20.98 7.47 -13.54
CA SER A 231 -20.28 8.75 -13.74
C SER A 231 -19.95 9.04 -15.22
N GLU A 232 -20.04 8.03 -16.09
CA GLU A 232 -19.80 8.12 -17.53
C GLU A 232 -21.10 8.25 -18.35
N SER A 233 -22.28 8.28 -17.70
CA SER A 233 -23.59 8.26 -18.38
C SER A 233 -23.96 9.59 -19.07
N GLY A 234 -23.28 10.69 -18.73
CA GLY A 234 -23.59 12.03 -19.22
C GLY A 234 -24.95 12.61 -18.74
N ARG A 235 -25.74 11.85 -17.99
CA ARG A 235 -27.03 12.28 -17.45
C ARG A 235 -26.95 12.56 -15.94
N PRO A 236 -27.82 13.43 -15.39
CA PRO A 236 -27.88 13.68 -13.95
C PRO A 236 -28.32 12.41 -13.20
N TYR A 237 -27.89 12.29 -11.94
CA TYR A 237 -28.34 11.27 -11.00
C TYR A 237 -29.82 11.52 -10.61
N ASN A 238 -30.64 10.49 -10.66
CA ASN A 238 -32.07 10.57 -10.35
C ASN A 238 -32.50 9.50 -9.32
N LYS A 239 -31.73 9.38 -8.23
CA LYS A 239 -31.98 8.46 -7.11
C LYS A 239 -31.98 6.97 -7.49
N GLU A 240 -31.20 6.61 -8.49
CA GLU A 240 -30.97 5.20 -8.80
C GLU A 240 -30.36 4.45 -7.61
N ARG A 241 -30.78 3.19 -7.42
CA ARG A 241 -30.31 2.35 -6.32
C ARG A 241 -28.82 2.05 -6.38
N ILE A 242 -28.27 1.88 -7.58
CA ILE A 242 -26.85 1.55 -7.80
C ILE A 242 -26.15 2.74 -8.43
N VAL A 243 -25.13 3.25 -7.78
CA VAL A 243 -24.29 4.37 -8.25
C VAL A 243 -22.87 3.84 -8.49
N ILE A 244 -22.39 3.91 -9.72
CA ILE A 244 -21.07 3.46 -10.11
C ILE A 244 -20.24 4.67 -10.55
N CYS A 245 -19.20 5.00 -9.82
CA CYS A 245 -18.36 6.15 -10.15
C CYS A 245 -16.86 5.83 -10.06
N HIS A 246 -16.07 6.61 -10.77
CA HIS A 246 -14.62 6.51 -10.67
C HIS A 246 -14.07 7.43 -9.57
N TYR A 247 -12.83 7.18 -9.14
CA TYR A 247 -12.18 7.91 -8.04
C TYR A 247 -12.16 9.43 -8.24
N GLU A 248 -11.95 9.90 -9.47
CA GLU A 248 -11.89 11.33 -9.79
C GLU A 248 -13.27 12.01 -9.70
N TYR A 249 -14.35 11.22 -9.55
CA TYR A 249 -15.71 11.73 -9.36
C TYR A 249 -16.08 11.94 -7.89
N LEU A 250 -15.23 11.56 -6.95
CA LEU A 250 -15.52 11.60 -5.50
C LEU A 250 -16.00 12.99 -5.02
N GLU A 251 -15.41 14.07 -5.50
CA GLU A 251 -15.80 15.43 -5.12
C GLU A 251 -17.27 15.73 -5.53
N LYS A 252 -17.66 15.36 -6.74
CA LYS A 252 -19.03 15.50 -7.23
C LYS A 252 -19.98 14.56 -6.51
N LEU A 253 -19.56 13.33 -6.24
CA LEU A 253 -20.33 12.35 -5.47
C LEU A 253 -20.65 12.87 -4.08
N MET A 254 -19.71 13.54 -3.42
CA MET A 254 -19.94 14.21 -2.13
C MET A 254 -21.07 15.22 -2.16
N SER A 255 -21.14 16.01 -3.24
CA SER A 255 -22.23 16.99 -3.44
C SER A 255 -23.58 16.29 -3.69
N MET A 256 -23.58 15.21 -4.47
CA MET A 256 -24.78 14.40 -4.72
C MET A 256 -25.31 13.77 -3.43
N VAL A 257 -24.45 13.17 -2.62
CA VAL A 257 -24.82 12.58 -1.32
C VAL A 257 -25.40 13.63 -0.36
N ASN A 258 -24.79 14.81 -0.29
CA ASN A 258 -25.27 15.91 0.55
C ASN A 258 -26.68 16.41 0.13
N SER A 259 -26.96 16.46 -1.17
CA SER A 259 -28.24 16.97 -1.69
C SER A 259 -29.41 15.99 -1.52
N HIS A 260 -29.14 14.70 -1.33
CA HIS A 260 -30.17 13.66 -1.31
C HIS A 260 -30.43 13.06 0.09
N ALA A 261 -29.94 13.72 1.17
CA ALA A 261 -30.18 13.33 2.57
C ALA A 261 -30.12 11.80 2.78
N VAL A 262 -28.91 11.24 2.64
CA VAL A 262 -28.67 9.78 2.73
C VAL A 262 -28.78 9.26 4.17
N SER A 263 -28.97 10.15 5.15
CA SER A 263 -29.15 9.79 6.55
C SER A 263 -30.42 8.95 6.75
N GLY A 264 -30.23 7.73 7.24
CA GLY A 264 -31.32 6.78 7.51
C GLY A 264 -31.55 5.72 6.43
N GLN A 265 -30.83 5.76 5.31
CA GLN A 265 -30.85 4.68 4.31
C GLN A 265 -29.90 3.56 4.70
N ASN A 266 -30.30 2.30 4.48
CA ASN A 266 -29.40 1.17 4.56
C ASN A 266 -28.50 1.17 3.32
N MET A 267 -27.25 1.62 3.47
CA MET A 267 -26.35 1.79 2.35
C MET A 267 -25.08 0.95 2.49
N ILE A 268 -24.49 0.65 1.34
CA ILE A 268 -23.17 0.04 1.24
C ILE A 268 -22.26 0.90 0.38
N ILE A 269 -20.99 0.98 0.77
CA ILE A 269 -19.93 1.59 -0.02
C ILE A 269 -18.93 0.51 -0.42
N VAL A 270 -18.81 0.24 -1.71
CA VAL A 270 -17.81 -0.67 -2.27
C VAL A 270 -16.68 0.16 -2.86
N LEU A 271 -15.46 -0.09 -2.41
CA LEU A 271 -14.24 0.54 -2.91
C LEU A 271 -13.40 -0.51 -3.64
N ASP A 272 -13.51 -0.57 -4.94
CA ASP A 272 -12.76 -1.51 -5.78
C ASP A 272 -11.32 -1.03 -6.00
N GLU A 273 -10.37 -1.94 -5.96
CA GLU A 273 -8.92 -1.67 -5.98
C GLU A 273 -8.49 -0.65 -4.91
N SER A 274 -8.87 -0.94 -3.67
CA SER A 274 -8.69 -0.04 -2.50
C SER A 274 -7.24 0.39 -2.25
N HIS A 275 -6.24 -0.34 -2.78
CA HIS A 275 -4.84 0.04 -2.74
C HIS A 275 -4.53 1.39 -3.44
N ASN A 276 -5.46 1.94 -4.21
CA ASN A 276 -5.34 3.28 -4.79
C ASN A 276 -5.52 4.41 -3.76
N LEU A 277 -6.00 4.09 -2.55
CA LEU A 277 -6.20 5.04 -1.44
C LEU A 277 -5.21 4.82 -0.27
N ASN A 278 -4.03 4.25 -0.52
CA ASN A 278 -3.05 3.93 0.52
C ASN A 278 -2.30 5.15 1.06
N GLU A 279 -2.37 6.30 0.41
CA GLU A 279 -1.72 7.52 0.85
C GLU A 279 -2.71 8.43 1.57
N ILE A 280 -2.59 8.51 2.91
CA ILE A 280 -3.50 9.28 3.76
C ILE A 280 -3.57 10.77 3.40
N LYS A 281 -2.49 11.37 2.91
CA LYS A 281 -2.43 12.80 2.56
C LYS A 281 -2.96 13.11 1.15
N SER A 282 -3.25 12.10 0.32
CA SER A 282 -3.75 12.34 -1.03
C SER A 282 -5.17 12.89 -0.99
N GLN A 283 -5.48 13.84 -1.87
CA GLN A 283 -6.81 14.44 -1.97
C GLN A 283 -7.90 13.38 -2.17
N ARG A 284 -7.65 12.39 -3.01
CA ARG A 284 -8.56 11.27 -3.27
C ARG A 284 -8.90 10.48 -2.00
N THR A 285 -7.89 10.17 -1.19
CA THR A 285 -8.07 9.46 0.08
C THR A 285 -8.85 10.28 1.09
N GLN A 286 -8.55 11.57 1.21
CA GLN A 286 -9.27 12.45 2.12
C GLN A 286 -10.75 12.58 1.73
N LEU A 287 -11.05 12.76 0.45
CA LEU A 287 -12.44 12.80 -0.04
C LEU A 287 -13.19 11.50 0.26
N PHE A 288 -12.55 10.35 0.15
CA PHE A 288 -13.17 9.08 0.49
C PHE A 288 -13.44 8.94 2.00
N ILE A 289 -12.47 9.31 2.84
CA ILE A 289 -12.66 9.33 4.31
C ILE A 289 -13.79 10.27 4.68
N ASP A 290 -13.86 11.44 4.08
CA ASP A 290 -14.92 12.43 4.33
C ASP A 290 -16.29 11.90 3.88
N LEU A 291 -16.36 11.18 2.75
CA LEU A 291 -17.58 10.50 2.31
C LEU A 291 -18.05 9.49 3.37
N CYS A 292 -17.16 8.62 3.83
CA CYS A 292 -17.50 7.63 4.86
C CYS A 292 -17.95 8.27 6.17
N LYS A 293 -17.27 9.33 6.62
CA LYS A 293 -17.64 10.08 7.83
C LYS A 293 -19.01 10.75 7.70
N LYS A 294 -19.30 11.39 6.55
CA LYS A 294 -20.58 12.10 6.32
C LYS A 294 -21.75 11.15 6.20
N THR A 295 -21.57 10.04 5.53
CA THR A 295 -22.62 9.03 5.35
C THR A 295 -22.84 8.19 6.59
N GLN A 296 -21.87 8.13 7.50
CA GLN A 296 -21.84 7.21 8.65
C GLN A 296 -22.14 5.76 8.25
N CYS A 297 -21.72 5.37 7.05
CA CYS A 297 -21.98 4.05 6.49
C CYS A 297 -21.35 2.94 7.37
N LYS A 298 -22.15 1.92 7.67
CA LYS A 298 -21.76 0.76 8.47
C LYS A 298 -21.47 -0.50 7.63
N ASN A 299 -21.49 -0.35 6.30
CA ASN A 299 -21.23 -1.44 5.36
C ASN A 299 -20.24 -0.95 4.31
N ILE A 300 -18.95 -0.85 4.67
CA ILE A 300 -17.88 -0.44 3.77
C ILE A 300 -17.09 -1.69 3.35
N ILE A 301 -16.98 -1.94 2.06
CA ILE A 301 -16.20 -3.06 1.51
C ILE A 301 -15.06 -2.50 0.66
N PRO A 302 -13.87 -2.28 1.23
CA PRO A 302 -12.68 -2.16 0.42
C PRO A 302 -12.35 -3.52 -0.20
N ALA A 303 -12.11 -3.56 -1.49
CA ALA A 303 -11.74 -4.77 -2.21
C ALA A 303 -10.39 -4.57 -2.92
N SER A 304 -9.46 -5.47 -2.71
CA SER A 304 -8.15 -5.43 -3.38
C SER A 304 -7.47 -6.79 -3.35
N GLY A 305 -6.71 -7.12 -4.41
CA GLY A 305 -5.80 -8.26 -4.39
C GLY A 305 -4.58 -8.01 -3.50
N THR A 306 -4.20 -6.75 -3.34
CA THR A 306 -3.02 -6.32 -2.59
C THR A 306 -3.35 -5.07 -1.78
N PRO A 307 -4.01 -5.21 -0.63
CA PRO A 307 -4.46 -4.07 0.19
C PRO A 307 -3.29 -3.22 0.71
N VAL A 308 -2.08 -3.77 0.76
CA VAL A 308 -0.84 -3.11 1.16
C VAL A 308 0.19 -3.30 0.06
N LYS A 309 0.93 -2.25 -0.30
CA LYS A 309 1.94 -2.29 -1.36
C LYS A 309 3.35 -2.60 -0.84
N ALA A 310 3.69 -2.07 0.33
CA ALA A 310 5.02 -2.24 0.92
C ALA A 310 5.12 -1.97 2.43
N MET A 311 4.32 -1.08 3.02
CA MET A 311 4.47 -0.64 4.41
C MET A 311 3.16 -0.69 5.19
N GLY A 312 3.24 -1.04 6.48
CA GLY A 312 2.07 -1.08 7.36
C GLY A 312 1.31 0.24 7.47
N ALA A 313 2.00 1.38 7.34
CA ALA A 313 1.38 2.70 7.34
C ALA A 313 0.38 2.91 6.18
N GLU A 314 0.46 2.13 5.12
CA GLU A 314 -0.49 2.16 4.01
C GLU A 314 -1.89 1.65 4.39
N LEU A 315 -2.01 0.98 5.54
CA LEU A 315 -3.30 0.56 6.10
C LEU A 315 -4.06 1.68 6.81
N ILE A 316 -3.40 2.79 7.13
CA ILE A 316 -4.01 3.88 7.89
C ILE A 316 -5.34 4.35 7.26
N PRO A 317 -5.45 4.61 5.95
CA PRO A 317 -6.72 5.01 5.36
C PRO A 317 -7.84 3.98 5.54
N LEU A 318 -7.51 2.70 5.36
CA LEU A 318 -8.48 1.62 5.51
C LEU A 318 -8.92 1.45 6.96
N LEU A 319 -7.99 1.47 7.91
CA LEU A 319 -8.30 1.43 9.34
C LEU A 319 -9.17 2.62 9.76
N THR A 320 -8.88 3.82 9.23
CA THR A 320 -9.64 5.05 9.54
C THR A 320 -11.12 4.93 9.17
N VAL A 321 -11.47 4.19 8.13
CA VAL A 321 -12.87 4.03 7.69
C VAL A 321 -13.51 2.77 8.24
N LEU A 322 -12.74 1.70 8.45
CA LEU A 322 -13.27 0.40 8.89
C LEU A 322 -13.42 0.29 10.40
N ASP A 323 -12.49 0.85 11.18
CA ASP A 323 -12.45 0.67 12.63
C ASP A 323 -12.76 1.98 13.38
N PRO A 324 -13.93 2.12 14.00
CA PRO A 324 -14.27 3.31 14.77
C PRO A 324 -13.34 3.59 15.95
N LEU A 325 -12.60 2.58 16.44
CA LEU A 325 -11.63 2.74 17.51
C LEU A 325 -10.30 3.35 17.02
N PHE A 326 -10.07 3.44 15.70
CA PHE A 326 -8.87 3.99 15.11
C PHE A 326 -8.92 5.54 15.09
N THR A 327 -8.86 6.13 16.28
CA THR A 327 -8.84 7.58 16.51
C THR A 327 -7.55 8.23 16.01
N ASP A 328 -7.49 9.56 15.97
CA ASP A 328 -6.27 10.30 15.59
C ASP A 328 -5.09 9.96 16.52
N SER A 329 -5.33 9.77 17.82
CA SER A 329 -4.31 9.32 18.78
C SER A 329 -3.79 7.92 18.42
N ALA A 330 -4.68 6.97 18.15
CA ALA A 330 -4.32 5.63 17.71
C ALA A 330 -3.54 5.66 16.39
N GLN A 331 -3.94 6.50 15.44
CA GLN A 331 -3.27 6.69 14.15
C GLN A 331 -1.83 7.19 14.32
N ASP A 332 -1.60 8.19 15.17
CA ASP A 332 -0.26 8.72 15.42
C ASP A 332 0.67 7.67 16.05
N ARG A 333 0.14 6.84 16.95
CA ARG A 333 0.87 5.72 17.54
C ARG A 333 1.14 4.62 16.53
N PHE A 334 0.14 4.24 15.75
CA PHE A 334 0.25 3.26 14.67
C PHE A 334 1.34 3.66 13.67
N ARG A 335 1.38 4.94 13.29
CA ARG A 335 2.42 5.48 12.39
C ARG A 335 3.83 5.40 12.99
N LYS A 336 3.97 5.58 14.30
CA LYS A 336 5.26 5.42 15.01
C LYS A 336 5.70 3.95 15.06
N ILE A 337 4.75 3.03 15.16
CA ILE A 337 5.02 1.58 15.24
C ILE A 337 5.37 1.03 13.85
N PHE A 338 4.55 1.32 12.83
CA PHE A 338 4.60 0.68 11.52
C PHE A 338 5.08 1.61 10.38
N GLY A 339 5.45 2.86 10.66
CA GLY A 339 5.72 3.85 9.64
C GLY A 339 7.17 3.94 9.14
N LYS A 340 8.16 3.35 9.83
CA LYS A 340 9.58 3.56 9.51
C LYS A 340 10.42 2.30 9.34
N ASP A 341 10.12 1.23 10.07
CA ASP A 341 10.92 0.00 10.05
C ASP A 341 9.99 -1.18 9.76
N GLY A 342 9.81 -1.50 8.48
CA GLY A 342 8.83 -2.46 7.99
C GLY A 342 8.88 -3.87 8.57
N ASN A 343 9.94 -4.23 9.31
CA ASN A 343 10.14 -5.59 9.80
C ASN A 343 9.88 -5.79 11.30
N LYS A 344 9.56 -4.73 12.06
CA LYS A 344 9.28 -4.86 13.49
C LYS A 344 7.77 -4.82 13.74
N GLY A 345 7.25 -5.86 14.37
CA GLY A 345 5.82 -5.96 14.71
C GLY A 345 4.93 -6.46 13.57
N LEU A 346 5.50 -7.15 12.59
CA LEU A 346 4.74 -7.75 11.48
C LEU A 346 3.66 -8.71 11.97
N ASP A 347 3.93 -9.50 13.03
CA ASP A 347 2.95 -10.40 13.62
C ASP A 347 1.73 -9.65 14.13
N ILE A 348 1.93 -8.52 14.81
CA ILE A 348 0.85 -7.66 15.30
C ILE A 348 0.04 -7.11 14.12
N LEU A 349 0.73 -6.67 13.06
CA LEU A 349 0.08 -6.16 11.86
C LEU A 349 -0.71 -7.26 11.14
N LYS A 350 -0.15 -8.47 11.04
CA LYS A 350 -0.81 -9.65 10.48
C LYS A 350 -2.07 -10.01 11.27
N ASN A 351 -1.98 -10.01 12.60
CA ASN A 351 -3.13 -10.23 13.47
C ASN A 351 -4.24 -9.20 13.26
N ARG A 352 -3.86 -7.92 13.15
CA ARG A 352 -4.81 -6.83 12.85
C ARG A 352 -5.47 -7.01 11.49
N MET A 353 -4.71 -7.39 10.46
CA MET A 353 -5.25 -7.69 9.14
C MET A 353 -6.26 -8.85 9.18
N GLY A 354 -5.95 -9.92 9.90
CA GLY A 354 -6.86 -11.05 10.08
C GLY A 354 -8.19 -10.69 10.76
N MET A 355 -8.20 -9.64 11.61
CA MET A 355 -9.41 -9.15 12.26
C MET A 355 -10.33 -8.38 11.30
N ILE A 356 -9.78 -7.53 10.44
CA ILE A 356 -10.51 -6.59 9.59
C ILE A 356 -10.72 -7.07 8.16
N SER A 357 -10.17 -8.23 7.78
CA SER A 357 -10.19 -8.71 6.40
C SER A 357 -10.47 -10.20 6.28
N HIS A 358 -11.03 -10.58 5.12
CA HIS A 358 -11.03 -11.95 4.66
C HIS A 358 -10.14 -12.07 3.43
N LYS A 359 -9.31 -13.11 3.45
CA LYS A 359 -8.34 -13.39 2.41
C LYS A 359 -8.88 -14.49 1.49
N ILE A 360 -8.88 -14.23 0.18
CA ILE A 360 -9.12 -15.25 -0.84
C ILE A 360 -7.85 -15.46 -1.63
N GLU A 361 -7.20 -16.60 -1.41
CA GLU A 361 -5.97 -16.94 -2.11
C GLU A 361 -6.22 -17.42 -3.53
N LYS A 362 -5.20 -17.31 -4.37
CA LYS A 362 -5.27 -17.81 -5.74
C LYS A 362 -5.38 -19.33 -5.82
N SER A 363 -4.82 -20.04 -4.83
CA SER A 363 -4.99 -21.50 -4.65
C SER A 363 -6.45 -21.93 -4.55
N ALA A 364 -7.30 -21.10 -3.94
CA ALA A 364 -8.74 -21.35 -3.83
C ALA A 364 -9.47 -21.31 -5.18
N LEU A 365 -8.87 -20.74 -6.22
CA LEU A 365 -9.43 -20.66 -7.57
C LEU A 365 -9.27 -21.98 -8.36
N LYS A 366 -8.52 -22.94 -7.81
CA LYS A 366 -8.25 -24.25 -8.45
C LYS A 366 -7.65 -24.12 -9.86
N LEU A 367 -6.83 -23.09 -10.08
CA LEU A 367 -6.10 -22.87 -11.33
C LEU A 367 -4.71 -23.52 -11.24
N ASP A 368 -4.25 -24.09 -12.36
CA ASP A 368 -2.89 -24.59 -12.47
C ASP A 368 -1.89 -23.44 -12.27
N LYS A 369 -0.79 -23.68 -11.57
CA LYS A 369 0.21 -22.64 -11.35
C LYS A 369 0.81 -22.21 -12.70
N PRO A 370 0.99 -20.89 -12.94
CA PRO A 370 1.65 -20.44 -14.16
C PRO A 370 3.11 -20.89 -14.18
N ILE A 371 3.62 -21.24 -15.34
CA ILE A 371 5.03 -21.57 -15.56
C ILE A 371 5.81 -20.25 -15.65
N MET A 372 6.69 -20.01 -14.68
CA MET A 372 7.57 -18.83 -14.67
C MET A 372 8.94 -19.19 -15.23
N LYS A 373 9.34 -18.58 -16.33
CA LYS A 373 10.63 -18.82 -17.00
C LYS A 373 11.51 -17.57 -16.99
N ARG A 374 12.77 -17.73 -16.62
CA ARG A 374 13.78 -16.69 -16.79
C ARG A 374 14.28 -16.68 -18.23
N LEU A 375 14.39 -15.51 -18.83
CA LEU A 375 14.88 -15.31 -20.19
C LEU A 375 16.15 -14.43 -20.16
N PRO A 376 17.35 -15.03 -20.13
CA PRO A 376 18.60 -14.30 -20.14
C PRO A 376 18.81 -13.64 -21.49
N ILE A 377 19.18 -12.37 -21.50
CA ILE A 377 19.49 -11.58 -22.70
C ILE A 377 20.96 -11.20 -22.67
N THR A 378 21.71 -11.75 -23.61
CA THR A 378 23.11 -11.40 -23.84
C THR A 378 23.21 -10.31 -24.90
N MET A 379 23.92 -9.24 -24.61
CA MET A 379 24.15 -8.15 -25.55
C MET A 379 25.57 -7.59 -25.44
N PRO A 380 26.18 -7.09 -26.52
CA PRO A 380 27.58 -6.63 -26.53
C PRO A 380 27.86 -5.49 -25.53
N THR A 381 26.85 -4.69 -25.21
CA THR A 381 26.94 -3.53 -24.33
C THR A 381 26.56 -3.82 -22.87
N ALA A 382 26.40 -5.09 -22.52
CA ALA A 382 25.90 -5.51 -21.19
C ALA A 382 26.70 -4.91 -20.02
N ASP A 383 28.02 -4.81 -20.13
CA ASP A 383 28.89 -4.26 -19.09
C ASP A 383 28.59 -2.78 -18.74
N LEU A 384 28.02 -2.00 -19.67
CA LEU A 384 27.62 -0.60 -19.42
C LEU A 384 26.47 -0.47 -18.42
N TYR A 385 25.74 -1.55 -18.19
CA TYR A 385 24.55 -1.58 -17.32
C TYR A 385 24.76 -2.34 -16.02
N THR A 386 26.01 -2.74 -15.73
CA THR A 386 26.38 -3.26 -14.41
C THR A 386 26.23 -2.17 -13.35
N LEU A 387 25.92 -2.54 -12.09
CA LEU A 387 25.77 -1.57 -11.01
C LEU A 387 27.06 -0.75 -10.79
N GLU A 388 28.23 -1.36 -11.01
CA GLU A 388 29.52 -0.66 -10.91
C GLU A 388 29.67 0.41 -12.01
N ALA A 389 29.35 0.09 -13.25
CA ALA A 389 29.42 1.05 -14.36
C ALA A 389 28.45 2.22 -14.14
N ILE A 390 27.23 1.92 -13.72
CA ILE A 390 26.23 2.95 -13.41
C ILE A 390 26.68 3.81 -12.25
N ARG A 391 27.26 3.22 -11.19
CA ARG A 391 27.81 3.95 -10.05
C ARG A 391 28.84 4.97 -10.49
N LYS A 392 29.79 4.61 -11.35
CA LYS A 392 30.80 5.54 -11.89
C LYS A 392 30.17 6.72 -12.64
N VAL A 393 29.15 6.46 -13.46
CA VAL A 393 28.40 7.51 -14.16
C VAL A 393 27.69 8.44 -13.18
N MET A 394 27.07 7.89 -12.13
CA MET A 394 26.40 8.65 -11.08
C MET A 394 27.39 9.51 -10.28
N GLU A 395 28.56 8.97 -9.93
CA GLU A 395 29.63 9.71 -9.24
C GLU A 395 30.07 10.92 -10.06
N GLY A 396 30.35 10.74 -11.36
CA GLY A 396 30.72 11.82 -12.27
C GLY A 396 29.64 12.89 -12.36
N PHE A 397 28.38 12.49 -12.51
CA PHE A 397 27.25 13.43 -12.56
C PHE A 397 27.10 14.23 -11.25
N ILE A 398 27.17 13.54 -10.11
CA ILE A 398 27.04 14.20 -8.80
C ILE A 398 28.15 15.23 -8.61
N GLN A 399 29.41 14.87 -8.96
CA GLN A 399 30.54 15.77 -8.85
C GLN A 399 30.36 17.02 -9.74
N GLU A 400 29.96 16.82 -11.00
CA GLU A 400 29.66 17.93 -11.93
C GLU A 400 28.57 18.87 -11.36
N ARG A 401 27.49 18.29 -10.80
CA ARG A 401 26.41 19.11 -10.22
C ARG A 401 26.82 19.81 -8.93
N VAL A 402 27.65 19.19 -8.11
CA VAL A 402 28.22 19.81 -6.91
C VAL A 402 29.06 21.03 -7.30
N ASP A 403 29.94 20.89 -8.29
CA ASP A 403 30.79 21.97 -8.77
C ASP A 403 29.97 23.13 -9.37
N PHE A 404 28.92 22.78 -10.13
CA PHE A 404 27.95 23.75 -10.64
C PHE A 404 27.29 24.55 -9.51
N TYR A 405 26.78 23.89 -8.47
CA TYR A 405 26.09 24.57 -7.37
C TYR A 405 27.05 25.33 -6.45
N LYS A 406 28.31 24.87 -6.26
CA LYS A 406 29.35 25.65 -5.56
C LYS A 406 29.60 26.98 -6.25
N LYS A 407 29.73 26.98 -7.58
CA LYS A 407 29.95 28.21 -8.37
C LYS A 407 28.73 29.15 -8.29
N ARG A 408 27.51 28.57 -8.43
CA ARG A 408 26.25 29.31 -8.43
C ARG A 408 25.91 29.90 -7.06
N ARG A 409 26.33 29.30 -5.95
CA ARG A 409 25.99 29.72 -4.59
C ARG A 409 26.34 31.21 -4.34
N LYS A 410 27.52 31.67 -4.75
CA LYS A 410 27.92 33.05 -4.60
C LYS A 410 27.06 34.05 -5.38
N GLU A 411 26.55 33.62 -6.53
CA GLU A 411 25.65 34.41 -7.37
C GLU A 411 24.25 34.44 -6.74
N ASP A 412 23.79 33.32 -6.19
CA ASP A 412 22.51 33.19 -5.52
C ASP A 412 22.38 34.03 -4.28
N GLU A 413 23.40 34.08 -3.41
CA GLU A 413 23.42 34.93 -2.21
C GLU A 413 23.21 36.40 -2.58
N ARG A 414 23.90 36.91 -3.61
CA ARG A 414 23.75 38.28 -4.08
C ARG A 414 22.41 38.55 -4.74
N PHE A 415 21.84 37.56 -5.42
CA PHE A 415 20.53 37.68 -6.02
C PHE A 415 19.42 37.78 -4.96
N TRP A 416 19.47 36.93 -3.96
CA TRP A 416 18.46 36.91 -2.89
C TRP A 416 18.51 38.13 -2.00
N GLU A 417 19.69 38.63 -1.70
CA GLU A 417 19.83 39.91 -1.00
C GLU A 417 19.18 41.06 -1.78
N ARG A 418 19.36 41.11 -3.10
CA ARG A 418 18.71 42.13 -3.94
C ARG A 418 17.19 41.98 -3.96
N CYS A 419 16.68 40.76 -4.07
CA CYS A 419 15.25 40.51 -4.02
C CYS A 419 14.62 40.92 -2.69
N LEU A 420 15.32 40.67 -1.57
CA LEU A 420 14.91 41.13 -0.23
C LEU A 420 14.76 42.66 -0.17
N VAL A 421 15.76 43.39 -0.62
CA VAL A 421 15.73 44.85 -0.59
C VAL A 421 14.63 45.44 -1.46
N LEU A 422 14.43 44.89 -2.69
CA LEU A 422 13.46 45.41 -3.64
C LEU A 422 12.01 45.15 -3.24
N HIS A 423 11.74 44.10 -2.47
CA HIS A 423 10.38 43.66 -2.14
C HIS A 423 10.09 43.59 -0.63
N GLU A 424 10.99 44.19 0.18
CA GLU A 424 10.95 44.14 1.66
C GLU A 424 9.57 44.58 2.20
N ASP A 425 9.04 45.68 1.71
CA ASP A 425 7.76 46.24 2.22
C ASP A 425 6.58 45.31 1.92
N THR A 426 6.54 44.69 0.74
CA THR A 426 5.48 43.75 0.33
C THR A 426 5.54 42.48 1.15
N LEU A 427 6.72 41.95 1.35
CA LEU A 427 6.95 40.72 2.13
C LEU A 427 6.69 40.95 3.62
N ARG A 428 7.10 42.10 4.14
CA ARG A 428 6.86 42.53 5.53
C ARG A 428 5.36 42.73 5.80
N ALA A 429 4.63 43.36 4.89
CA ALA A 429 3.17 43.51 5.01
C ALA A 429 2.41 42.20 4.99
N ALA A 430 2.80 41.26 4.13
CA ALA A 430 2.23 39.92 4.08
C ALA A 430 2.54 39.11 5.35
N ALA A 431 3.77 39.24 5.89
CA ALA A 431 4.19 38.61 7.13
C ALA A 431 3.42 39.13 8.36
N GLN A 432 3.27 40.47 8.46
CA GLN A 432 2.52 41.12 9.58
C GLN A 432 1.04 40.68 9.65
N LYS A 433 0.43 40.37 8.50
CA LYS A 433 -0.97 39.89 8.42
C LYS A 433 -1.10 38.39 8.68
N MET A 434 -0.01 37.68 8.96
CA MET A 434 0.03 36.22 9.13
C MET A 434 -0.63 35.44 7.97
N GLU A 435 -0.68 36.00 6.77
CA GLU A 435 -1.25 35.41 5.57
C GLU A 435 -0.19 34.54 4.86
N TYR A 436 0.15 33.40 5.47
CA TYR A 436 1.21 32.52 4.96
C TYR A 436 1.05 32.13 3.47
N LYS A 437 -0.17 31.76 3.05
CA LYS A 437 -0.45 31.43 1.63
C LYS A 437 -0.18 32.61 0.70
N LYS A 438 -0.53 33.80 1.12
CA LYS A 438 -0.33 35.03 0.35
C LYS A 438 1.16 35.40 0.30
N TYR A 439 1.86 35.26 1.42
CA TYR A 439 3.30 35.44 1.49
C TYR A 439 4.03 34.49 0.55
N THR A 440 3.74 33.17 0.59
CA THR A 440 4.37 32.17 -0.29
C THR A 440 4.05 32.43 -1.76
N GLN A 441 2.83 32.87 -2.08
CA GLN A 441 2.44 33.21 -3.45
C GLN A 441 3.12 34.49 -3.94
N THR A 442 3.23 35.51 -3.09
CA THR A 442 3.96 36.74 -3.39
C THR A 442 5.42 36.43 -3.65
N LEU A 443 6.04 35.60 -2.80
CA LEU A 443 7.44 35.20 -2.95
C LEU A 443 7.67 34.45 -4.28
N LYS A 444 6.79 33.52 -4.65
CA LYS A 444 6.83 32.84 -5.97
C LYS A 444 6.77 33.82 -7.12
N THR A 445 5.87 34.79 -7.06
CA THR A 445 5.72 35.83 -8.10
C THR A 445 6.97 36.70 -8.17
N VAL A 446 7.53 37.11 -7.04
CA VAL A 446 8.76 37.90 -6.97
C VAL A 446 9.92 37.15 -7.61
N ILE A 447 10.09 35.86 -7.26
CA ILE A 447 11.16 35.02 -7.80
C ILE A 447 11.00 34.85 -9.33
N ALA A 448 9.80 34.51 -9.78
CA ALA A 448 9.51 34.31 -11.20
C ALA A 448 9.73 35.56 -12.05
N THR A 449 9.44 36.75 -11.47
CA THR A 449 9.63 38.04 -12.16
C THR A 449 11.09 38.49 -12.15
N ALA A 450 11.84 38.18 -11.10
CA ALA A 450 13.22 38.62 -10.94
C ALA A 450 14.20 37.80 -11.80
N ASP A 451 14.10 36.48 -11.75
CA ASP A 451 14.93 35.60 -12.59
C ASP A 451 14.30 34.21 -12.77
N PRO A 452 13.88 33.84 -14.00
CA PRO A 452 13.26 32.53 -14.29
C PRO A 452 14.12 31.32 -13.93
N ARG A 453 15.43 31.46 -13.79
CA ARG A 453 16.35 30.36 -13.41
C ARG A 453 16.07 29.81 -12.00
N TYR A 454 15.40 30.60 -11.17
CA TYR A 454 15.10 30.24 -9.78
C TYR A 454 13.66 29.72 -9.60
N ILE A 455 12.89 29.57 -10.67
CA ILE A 455 11.56 28.95 -10.57
C ILE A 455 11.70 27.52 -10.04
N GLY A 456 10.96 27.21 -8.98
CA GLY A 456 11.01 25.91 -8.30
C GLY A 456 12.01 25.85 -7.13
N GLU A 457 12.80 26.89 -6.91
CA GLU A 457 13.73 26.99 -5.77
C GLU A 457 13.13 27.81 -4.60
N GLU A 458 11.94 28.33 -4.77
CA GLU A 458 11.25 29.18 -3.80
C GLU A 458 11.10 28.54 -2.41
N ILE A 459 10.99 27.21 -2.33
CA ILE A 459 10.85 26.50 -1.04
C ILE A 459 12.13 26.61 -0.21
N ALA A 460 13.30 26.50 -0.84
CA ALA A 460 14.58 26.61 -0.15
C ALA A 460 14.81 28.00 0.42
N TYR A 461 14.42 29.01 -0.34
CA TYR A 461 14.66 30.42 0.00
C TYR A 461 13.53 31.02 0.85
N THR A 462 12.31 30.49 0.75
CA THR A 462 11.20 30.85 1.65
C THR A 462 11.62 30.70 3.12
N ASN A 463 12.37 29.65 3.46
CA ASN A 463 12.83 29.42 4.83
C ASN A 463 13.82 30.48 5.34
N LEU A 464 14.65 31.06 4.49
CA LEU A 464 15.53 32.18 4.87
C LEU A 464 14.75 33.44 5.21
N TYR A 465 13.70 33.72 4.42
CA TYR A 465 12.81 34.85 4.64
C TYR A 465 11.95 34.70 5.88
N GLU A 466 11.42 33.50 6.11
CA GLU A 466 10.61 33.18 7.28
C GLU A 466 11.38 33.32 8.58
N LYS A 467 12.62 32.89 8.61
CA LYS A 467 13.50 33.08 9.77
C LYS A 467 13.61 34.54 10.15
N ARG A 468 13.61 35.44 9.17
CA ARG A 468 13.75 36.89 9.39
C ARG A 468 12.44 37.55 9.83
N TYR A 469 11.31 37.13 9.30
CA TYR A 469 10.03 37.81 9.47
C TYR A 469 9.00 37.09 10.35
N PHE A 470 9.05 35.77 10.42
CA PHE A 470 8.02 34.96 11.10
C PHE A 470 8.50 34.22 12.35
N GLU A 471 9.81 34.07 12.58
CA GLU A 471 10.31 33.23 13.69
C GLU A 471 9.74 33.59 15.08
N PRO A 472 9.47 34.89 15.41
CA PRO A 472 8.89 35.26 16.70
C PRO A 472 7.38 34.99 16.87
N SER A 473 6.64 34.78 15.77
CA SER A 473 5.17 34.79 15.77
C SER A 473 4.52 33.51 15.24
N LEU A 474 5.30 32.54 14.77
CA LEU A 474 4.76 31.25 14.27
C LEU A 474 4.42 30.29 15.40
N PRO A 475 3.30 29.54 15.30
CA PRO A 475 3.00 28.44 16.20
C PRO A 475 4.13 27.41 16.25
N LYS A 476 4.38 26.81 17.42
CA LYS A 476 5.53 25.90 17.66
C LYS A 476 5.57 24.68 16.74
N ASP A 477 4.44 24.19 16.32
CA ASP A 477 4.25 23.10 15.37
C ASP A 477 4.64 23.48 13.94
N MET A 478 4.23 24.68 13.48
CA MET A 478 4.69 25.23 12.21
C MET A 478 6.21 25.46 12.20
N ILE A 479 6.76 26.03 13.28
CA ILE A 479 8.22 26.21 13.42
C ILE A 479 8.95 24.86 13.33
N LYS A 480 8.35 23.78 13.83
CA LYS A 480 8.94 22.43 13.80
C LYS A 480 8.97 21.85 12.38
N GLU A 481 7.91 22.08 11.60
CA GLU A 481 7.82 21.67 10.20
C GLU A 481 8.82 22.46 9.32
N PHE A 482 8.95 23.76 9.54
CA PHE A 482 9.94 24.61 8.90
C PHE A 482 11.38 24.31 9.32
N ARG A 483 11.62 23.95 10.58
CA ARG A 483 12.95 23.52 11.05
C ARG A 483 13.46 22.27 10.35
N ASN A 484 12.60 21.37 9.89
CA ASN A 484 12.99 20.14 9.17
C ASN A 484 13.37 20.38 7.69
N VAL A 485 13.01 21.52 7.11
CA VAL A 485 13.35 21.90 5.72
C VAL A 485 14.61 22.80 5.66
N LYS A 486 15.27 23.04 6.76
CA LYS A 486 16.13 24.15 7.16
C LYS A 486 17.54 24.25 6.59
N SER A 487 17.87 23.85 5.42
CA SER A 487 19.06 24.43 4.81
C SER A 487 19.01 24.37 3.30
N ILE A 488 19.40 25.44 2.65
CA ILE A 488 19.74 25.51 1.22
C ILE A 488 20.59 24.30 0.82
N ILE A 489 21.47 23.86 1.70
CA ILE A 489 22.32 22.68 1.59
C ILE A 489 21.51 21.41 1.46
N LYS A 490 20.56 21.18 2.38
CA LYS A 490 19.71 19.98 2.35
C LYS A 490 18.85 19.95 1.08
N TYR A 491 18.31 21.11 0.70
CA TYR A 491 17.56 21.25 -0.54
C TYR A 491 18.44 20.99 -1.78
N THR A 492 19.64 21.58 -1.83
CA THR A 492 20.59 21.36 -2.94
C THR A 492 21.00 19.90 -3.03
N LYS A 493 21.28 19.24 -1.90
CA LYS A 493 21.55 17.80 -1.84
C LYS A 493 20.38 16.98 -2.39
N LEU A 494 19.17 17.25 -1.94
CA LEU A 494 17.95 16.56 -2.42
C LEU A 494 17.72 16.80 -3.91
N LYS A 495 17.98 18.02 -4.40
CA LYS A 495 17.84 18.36 -5.81
C LYS A 495 18.85 17.61 -6.69
N ILE A 496 20.13 17.61 -6.33
CA ILE A 496 21.17 16.85 -7.03
C ILE A 496 20.82 15.35 -7.03
N GLN A 497 20.37 14.83 -5.89
CA GLN A 497 19.98 13.45 -5.73
C GLN A 497 18.78 13.10 -6.65
N GLY A 498 17.74 13.94 -6.66
CA GLY A 498 16.59 13.78 -7.56
C GLY A 498 16.98 13.86 -9.04
N GLU A 499 17.85 14.79 -9.41
CA GLU A 499 18.38 14.90 -10.77
C GLU A 499 19.21 13.67 -11.17
N CYS A 500 20.06 13.16 -10.26
CA CYS A 500 20.87 11.98 -10.50
C CYS A 500 19.99 10.74 -10.72
N LEU A 501 18.99 10.53 -9.86
CA LEU A 501 18.05 9.41 -9.99
C LEU A 501 17.21 9.50 -11.29
N GLY A 502 16.67 10.66 -11.61
CA GLY A 502 15.85 10.84 -12.80
C GLY A 502 16.65 10.82 -14.10
N ARG A 503 17.71 11.65 -14.17
CA ARG A 503 18.47 11.86 -15.41
C ARG A 503 19.52 10.79 -15.68
N VAL A 504 20.08 10.17 -14.66
CA VAL A 504 21.10 9.14 -14.83
C VAL A 504 20.52 7.76 -14.68
N LEU A 505 20.06 7.40 -13.47
CA LEU A 505 19.58 6.05 -13.19
C LEU A 505 18.31 5.71 -13.97
N GLY A 506 17.32 6.62 -14.01
CA GLY A 506 16.10 6.45 -14.77
C GLY A 506 16.38 6.31 -16.26
N ARG A 507 17.25 7.15 -16.81
CA ARG A 507 17.64 7.09 -18.21
C ARG A 507 18.39 5.80 -18.54
N LYS A 508 19.33 5.38 -17.70
CA LYS A 508 20.09 4.14 -17.89
C LYS A 508 19.19 2.89 -17.84
N ARG A 509 18.14 2.90 -17.01
CA ARG A 509 17.13 1.84 -17.01
C ARG A 509 16.40 1.75 -18.34
N ILE A 510 15.92 2.88 -18.85
CA ILE A 510 15.24 2.93 -20.15
C ILE A 510 16.16 2.44 -21.24
N GLU A 511 17.37 2.98 -21.36
CA GLU A 511 18.37 2.60 -22.34
C GLU A 511 18.67 1.10 -22.32
N CYS A 512 18.90 0.53 -21.14
CA CYS A 512 19.13 -0.90 -20.95
C CYS A 512 18.00 -1.74 -21.54
N HIS A 513 16.75 -1.46 -21.17
CA HIS A 513 15.62 -2.28 -21.61
C HIS A 513 15.26 -2.05 -23.08
N VAL A 514 15.44 -0.84 -23.63
CA VAL A 514 15.34 -0.59 -25.07
C VAL A 514 16.36 -1.42 -25.84
N GLU A 515 17.59 -1.53 -25.32
CA GLU A 515 18.62 -2.30 -25.97
C GLU A 515 18.40 -3.81 -25.81
N MET A 516 18.02 -4.29 -24.64
CA MET A 516 17.66 -5.70 -24.41
C MET A 516 16.59 -6.20 -25.38
N VAL A 517 15.58 -5.36 -25.68
CA VAL A 517 14.49 -5.70 -26.60
C VAL A 517 14.98 -6.06 -27.99
N LYS A 518 16.10 -5.51 -28.45
CA LYS A 518 16.66 -5.81 -29.78
C LYS A 518 17.20 -7.24 -29.89
N TYR A 519 17.49 -7.86 -28.76
CA TYR A 519 18.02 -9.22 -28.66
C TYR A 519 16.96 -10.24 -28.19
N LEU A 520 15.70 -9.81 -28.02
CA LEU A 520 14.58 -10.69 -27.70
C LEU A 520 14.03 -11.36 -28.98
N ASP A 521 13.97 -12.67 -28.97
CA ASP A 521 13.36 -13.44 -30.07
C ASP A 521 11.86 -13.60 -29.84
N PHE A 522 11.11 -12.54 -30.16
CA PHE A 522 9.64 -12.52 -30.03
C PHE A 522 8.97 -13.57 -30.92
N LYS A 523 9.53 -13.85 -32.09
CA LYS A 523 8.94 -14.77 -33.03
C LYS A 523 9.01 -16.21 -32.54
N SER A 524 10.18 -16.65 -32.09
CA SER A 524 10.35 -17.99 -31.52
C SER A 524 9.39 -18.23 -30.35
N ILE A 525 9.21 -17.25 -29.46
CA ILE A 525 8.26 -17.37 -28.36
C ILE A 525 6.81 -17.42 -28.88
N ALA A 526 6.44 -16.54 -29.79
CA ALA A 526 5.09 -16.49 -30.36
C ALA A 526 4.75 -17.77 -31.15
N ASP A 527 5.72 -18.37 -31.83
CA ASP A 527 5.52 -19.61 -32.61
C ASP A 527 5.38 -20.86 -31.71
N THR A 528 5.78 -20.78 -30.43
CA THR A 528 5.68 -21.88 -29.45
C THR A 528 4.41 -21.81 -28.58
N THR A 529 3.59 -20.77 -28.74
CA THR A 529 2.37 -20.58 -27.95
C THR A 529 1.16 -21.24 -28.62
N GLU A 530 0.24 -21.78 -27.82
CA GLU A 530 -1.01 -22.36 -28.32
C GLU A 530 -2.02 -21.25 -28.69
N LYS A 531 -1.93 -20.10 -28.01
CA LYS A 531 -2.79 -18.93 -28.20
C LYS A 531 -1.97 -17.70 -28.59
N LYS A 532 -2.25 -16.57 -27.98
CA LYS A 532 -1.59 -15.29 -28.25
C LYS A 532 -0.61 -14.90 -27.15
N THR A 533 0.26 -13.98 -27.49
CA THR A 533 1.31 -13.47 -26.62
C THR A 533 1.02 -12.04 -26.16
N LEU A 534 1.23 -11.79 -24.87
CA LEU A 534 1.29 -10.43 -24.29
C LEU A 534 2.73 -10.03 -24.03
N VAL A 535 3.06 -8.77 -24.26
CA VAL A 535 4.39 -8.22 -23.93
C VAL A 535 4.20 -7.02 -23.02
N PHE A 536 4.83 -7.04 -21.86
CA PHE A 536 4.72 -5.97 -20.86
C PHE A 536 6.06 -5.28 -20.61
N THR A 537 6.02 -3.96 -20.50
CA THR A 537 7.14 -3.13 -20.07
C THR A 537 6.67 -1.93 -19.27
N SER A 538 7.56 -1.37 -18.44
CA SER A 538 7.32 -0.10 -17.74
C SER A 538 7.57 1.14 -18.62
N PHE A 539 8.28 0.97 -19.75
CA PHE A 539 8.86 2.07 -20.52
C PHE A 539 8.26 2.16 -21.93
N VAL A 540 7.76 3.36 -22.31
CA VAL A 540 7.14 3.59 -23.62
C VAL A 540 8.18 3.43 -24.74
N GLU A 541 9.43 3.82 -24.51
CA GLU A 541 10.52 3.65 -25.48
C GLU A 541 10.81 2.17 -25.75
N ALA A 542 10.84 1.33 -24.72
CA ALA A 542 11.02 -0.13 -24.87
C ALA A 542 9.80 -0.78 -25.54
N LEU A 543 8.58 -0.28 -25.28
CA LEU A 543 7.37 -0.71 -25.96
C LEU A 543 7.47 -0.42 -27.47
N SER A 544 7.88 0.78 -27.84
CA SER A 544 8.04 1.18 -29.24
C SER A 544 9.11 0.34 -29.97
N GLU A 545 10.22 0.06 -29.31
CA GLU A 545 11.27 -0.81 -29.84
C GLU A 545 10.78 -2.26 -29.98
N ALA A 546 10.04 -2.78 -29.00
CA ALA A 546 9.46 -4.12 -29.08
C ALA A 546 8.51 -4.25 -30.29
N ALA A 547 7.69 -3.24 -30.53
CA ALA A 547 6.82 -3.22 -31.70
C ALA A 547 7.61 -3.24 -33.01
N ALA A 548 8.69 -2.45 -33.09
CA ALA A 548 9.56 -2.43 -34.27
C ALA A 548 10.22 -3.80 -34.51
N GLN A 549 10.74 -4.46 -33.47
CA GLN A 549 11.36 -5.77 -33.58
C GLN A 549 10.32 -6.85 -33.94
N CYS A 550 9.12 -6.83 -33.36
CA CYS A 550 8.03 -7.75 -33.75
C CYS A 550 7.66 -7.59 -35.21
N THR A 551 7.49 -6.35 -35.70
CA THR A 551 7.17 -6.07 -37.11
C THR A 551 8.30 -6.54 -38.04
N LYS A 552 9.55 -6.30 -37.66
CA LYS A 552 10.72 -6.80 -38.42
C LYS A 552 10.77 -8.33 -38.47
N ALA A 553 10.30 -9.01 -37.44
CA ALA A 553 10.19 -10.45 -37.36
C ALA A 553 8.97 -11.04 -38.09
N GLY A 554 8.14 -10.19 -38.75
CA GLY A 554 6.93 -10.60 -39.46
C GLY A 554 5.71 -10.81 -38.58
N LEU A 555 5.70 -10.32 -37.34
CA LEU A 555 4.55 -10.32 -36.46
C LEU A 555 3.75 -9.02 -36.62
N ASN A 556 2.45 -9.04 -36.25
CA ASN A 556 1.55 -7.89 -36.32
C ASN A 556 1.18 -7.40 -34.92
N PRO A 557 2.04 -6.59 -34.26
CA PRO A 557 1.79 -6.16 -32.88
C PRO A 557 0.70 -5.11 -32.77
N LEU A 558 -0.08 -5.18 -31.68
CA LEU A 558 -0.96 -4.09 -31.23
C LEU A 558 -0.37 -3.40 -30.01
N LEU A 559 -0.59 -2.10 -29.86
CA LEU A 559 0.03 -1.29 -28.80
C LEU A 559 -1.00 -0.69 -27.84
N VAL A 560 -0.74 -0.83 -26.54
CA VAL A 560 -1.54 -0.22 -25.46
C VAL A 560 -0.64 0.54 -24.50
N TYR A 561 -0.75 1.85 -24.50
CA TYR A 561 -0.01 2.75 -23.61
C TYR A 561 -0.81 4.04 -23.37
N GLY A 562 -0.31 4.96 -22.58
CA GLY A 562 -1.06 6.14 -22.12
C GLY A 562 -1.85 6.89 -23.21
N LYS A 563 -1.28 7.05 -24.41
CA LYS A 563 -1.96 7.72 -25.53
C LYS A 563 -3.10 6.90 -26.15
N THR A 564 -3.05 5.57 -26.08
CA THR A 564 -4.06 4.68 -26.68
C THR A 564 -5.10 4.18 -25.67
N ASN A 565 -5.06 4.64 -24.42
CA ASN A 565 -5.99 4.19 -23.39
C ASN A 565 -7.47 4.45 -23.73
N ASN A 566 -7.79 5.49 -24.44
CA ASN A 566 -9.16 5.78 -24.88
C ASN A 566 -9.69 4.76 -25.91
N GLU A 567 -8.78 4.11 -26.65
CA GLU A 567 -9.10 3.10 -27.67
C GLU A 567 -8.94 1.67 -27.17
N LEU A 568 -8.63 1.47 -25.89
CA LEU A 568 -8.32 0.16 -25.30
C LEU A 568 -9.37 -0.90 -25.63
N ALA A 569 -10.67 -0.56 -25.60
CA ALA A 569 -11.74 -1.50 -25.93
C ALA A 569 -11.68 -1.96 -27.38
N SER A 570 -11.44 -1.03 -28.30
CA SER A 570 -11.32 -1.34 -29.72
C SER A 570 -10.09 -2.20 -29.99
N ILE A 571 -8.96 -1.86 -29.36
CA ILE A 571 -7.70 -2.60 -29.54
C ILE A 571 -7.84 -4.02 -29.00
N VAL A 572 -8.39 -4.21 -27.80
CA VAL A 572 -8.62 -5.53 -27.22
C VAL A 572 -9.62 -6.34 -28.06
N GLY A 573 -10.71 -5.70 -28.52
CA GLY A 573 -11.69 -6.39 -29.38
C GLY A 573 -11.10 -6.82 -30.73
N LYS A 574 -10.16 -6.06 -31.30
CA LYS A 574 -9.42 -6.45 -32.51
C LYS A 574 -8.47 -7.61 -32.19
N PHE A 575 -7.74 -7.51 -31.07
CA PHE A 575 -6.84 -8.57 -30.62
C PHE A 575 -7.56 -9.89 -30.39
N GLU A 576 -8.77 -9.86 -29.84
CA GLU A 576 -9.57 -11.03 -29.60
C GLU A 576 -10.08 -11.71 -30.90
N LYS A 577 -10.52 -10.90 -31.88
CA LYS A 577 -11.20 -11.39 -33.07
C LYS A 577 -10.28 -11.75 -34.22
N ASP A 578 -9.14 -11.13 -34.34
CA ASP A 578 -8.22 -11.29 -35.48
C ASP A 578 -6.98 -12.09 -35.06
N GLU A 579 -6.91 -13.36 -35.50
CA GLU A 579 -5.80 -14.27 -35.18
C GLU A 579 -4.43 -13.80 -35.70
N LYS A 580 -4.41 -12.96 -36.75
CA LYS A 580 -3.16 -12.43 -37.31
C LYS A 580 -2.53 -11.33 -36.45
N LEU A 581 -3.30 -10.75 -35.55
CA LEU A 581 -2.81 -9.71 -34.64
C LEU A 581 -2.18 -10.35 -33.41
N ASN A 582 -0.86 -10.38 -33.36
CA ASN A 582 -0.04 -10.97 -32.28
C ASN A 582 1.38 -10.38 -32.36
N PRO A 583 2.02 -9.95 -31.25
CA PRO A 583 1.53 -9.87 -29.87
C PRO A 583 0.73 -8.59 -29.56
N LEU A 584 0.12 -8.53 -28.35
CA LEU A 584 -0.35 -7.28 -27.75
C LEU A 584 0.75 -6.76 -26.81
N ILE A 585 1.31 -5.60 -27.12
CA ILE A 585 2.40 -4.97 -26.35
C ILE A 585 1.84 -3.83 -25.52
N ALA A 586 2.07 -3.83 -24.21
CA ALA A 586 1.48 -2.86 -23.32
C ALA A 586 2.43 -2.36 -22.24
N THR A 587 2.18 -1.13 -21.76
CA THR A 587 2.76 -0.72 -20.49
C THR A 587 1.95 -1.29 -19.32
N TYR A 588 2.62 -1.63 -18.22
CA TYR A 588 1.95 -2.17 -17.03
C TYR A 588 0.78 -1.29 -16.58
N ASN A 589 0.98 0.02 -16.53
CA ASN A 589 -0.05 0.95 -16.06
C ASN A 589 -1.28 1.03 -16.98
N SER A 590 -1.12 0.80 -18.27
CA SER A 590 -2.20 0.94 -19.25
C SER A 590 -3.12 -0.29 -19.30
N LEU A 591 -2.59 -1.48 -19.00
CA LEU A 591 -3.36 -2.70 -18.88
C LEU A 591 -3.58 -3.14 -17.42
N SER A 592 -3.25 -2.31 -16.43
CA SER A 592 -3.50 -2.60 -15.01
C SER A 592 -4.99 -2.70 -14.66
N THR A 593 -5.88 -2.18 -15.50
CA THR A 593 -7.32 -2.20 -15.28
C THR A 593 -8.01 -3.38 -15.94
N ALA A 594 -8.66 -4.14 -15.16
CA ALA A 594 -9.71 -5.19 -15.22
C ALA A 594 -10.11 -5.87 -16.56
N VAL A 595 -9.42 -5.68 -17.68
CA VAL A 595 -9.76 -6.33 -18.94
C VAL A 595 -9.22 -7.77 -18.96
N PRO A 596 -10.06 -8.82 -19.05
CA PRO A 596 -9.60 -10.19 -19.22
C PRO A 596 -9.00 -10.38 -20.62
N LEU A 597 -7.90 -11.13 -20.70
CA LEU A 597 -7.20 -11.43 -21.95
C LEU A 597 -6.97 -12.95 -22.09
N VAL A 598 -8.03 -13.73 -21.86
CA VAL A 598 -8.01 -15.21 -21.88
C VAL A 598 -7.70 -15.82 -23.26
N MET A 599 -7.71 -14.97 -24.31
CA MET A 599 -7.24 -15.34 -25.64
C MET A 599 -5.70 -15.43 -25.74
N ALA A 600 -4.98 -15.09 -24.71
CA ALA A 600 -3.54 -15.23 -24.61
C ALA A 600 -3.16 -16.21 -23.49
N ASP A 601 -2.12 -17.01 -23.69
CA ASP A 601 -1.57 -17.96 -22.72
C ASP A 601 -0.12 -17.66 -22.33
N THR A 602 0.54 -16.82 -23.11
CA THR A 602 1.95 -16.50 -22.94
C THR A 602 2.16 -15.00 -22.68
N MET A 603 3.05 -14.70 -21.75
CA MET A 603 3.43 -13.34 -21.39
C MET A 603 4.95 -13.18 -21.41
N ILE A 604 5.42 -12.09 -21.99
CA ILE A 604 6.82 -11.66 -21.92
C ILE A 604 6.89 -10.37 -21.10
N MET A 605 7.59 -10.42 -19.98
CA MET A 605 7.91 -9.28 -19.14
C MET A 605 9.30 -8.77 -19.54
N VAL A 606 9.37 -7.69 -20.31
CA VAL A 606 10.65 -7.09 -20.76
C VAL A 606 11.47 -6.57 -19.57
N ASN A 607 10.79 -6.08 -18.55
CA ASN A 607 11.39 -5.73 -17.27
C ASN A 607 10.48 -6.15 -16.12
N ALA A 608 11.08 -6.47 -14.97
CA ALA A 608 10.32 -6.68 -13.75
C ALA A 608 9.68 -5.36 -13.27
N PRO A 609 8.41 -5.34 -12.90
CA PRO A 609 7.82 -4.18 -12.23
C PRO A 609 8.37 -4.07 -10.81
N PHE A 610 8.44 -2.85 -10.25
CA PHE A 610 8.97 -2.63 -8.90
C PHE A 610 8.02 -3.02 -7.77
N ARG A 611 6.79 -3.39 -8.07
CA ARG A 611 5.75 -3.68 -7.08
C ARG A 611 5.06 -5.01 -7.39
N ALA A 612 4.93 -5.83 -6.36
CA ALA A 612 4.30 -7.15 -6.44
C ALA A 612 2.90 -7.10 -7.05
N TYR A 613 2.08 -6.14 -6.66
CA TYR A 613 0.71 -6.02 -7.16
C TYR A 613 0.65 -5.74 -8.67
N ILE A 614 1.61 -5.03 -9.24
CA ILE A 614 1.66 -4.75 -10.69
C ILE A 614 1.93 -6.05 -11.46
N GLN A 615 2.85 -6.89 -10.96
CA GLN A 615 3.12 -8.20 -11.53
C GLN A 615 1.88 -9.08 -11.45
N GLU A 616 1.27 -9.16 -10.27
CA GLU A 616 0.08 -9.96 -10.06
C GLU A 616 -1.08 -9.53 -10.96
N GLN A 617 -1.32 -8.24 -11.08
CA GLN A 617 -2.33 -7.70 -11.99
C GLN A 617 -2.05 -8.05 -13.43
N ALA A 618 -0.81 -7.91 -13.90
CA ALA A 618 -0.43 -8.23 -15.27
C ALA A 618 -0.66 -9.73 -15.58
N ILE A 619 -0.12 -10.63 -14.76
CA ILE A 619 -0.26 -12.08 -14.97
C ILE A 619 -1.73 -12.52 -14.89
N SER A 620 -2.51 -11.92 -13.99
CA SER A 620 -3.94 -12.23 -13.83
C SER A 620 -4.82 -11.81 -15.01
N ARG A 621 -4.26 -11.15 -16.03
CA ARG A 621 -5.00 -10.92 -17.30
C ARG A 621 -5.21 -12.19 -18.10
N ILE A 622 -4.23 -13.09 -18.07
CA ILE A 622 -4.24 -14.37 -18.77
C ILE A 622 -4.47 -15.54 -17.81
N HIS A 623 -3.94 -15.48 -16.58
CA HIS A 623 -4.06 -16.54 -15.58
C HIS A 623 -5.29 -16.30 -14.68
N ARG A 624 -6.46 -16.77 -15.10
CA ARG A 624 -7.74 -16.55 -14.41
C ARG A 624 -8.78 -17.63 -14.72
N ILE A 625 -9.87 -17.65 -13.98
CA ILE A 625 -11.03 -18.52 -14.27
C ILE A 625 -11.53 -18.24 -15.70
N GLY A 626 -11.65 -19.30 -16.50
CA GLY A 626 -12.00 -19.23 -17.92
C GLY A 626 -10.82 -19.32 -18.88
N ALA A 627 -9.56 -19.35 -18.38
CA ALA A 627 -8.42 -19.77 -19.18
C ALA A 627 -8.40 -21.31 -19.27
N ASP A 628 -8.30 -21.85 -20.47
CA ASP A 628 -8.33 -23.28 -20.80
C ASP A 628 -6.96 -23.85 -21.19
N THR A 629 -5.92 -22.99 -21.17
CA THR A 629 -4.53 -23.35 -21.51
C THR A 629 -3.60 -22.99 -20.36
N GLN A 630 -2.46 -23.70 -20.31
CA GLN A 630 -1.40 -23.45 -19.33
C GLN A 630 -0.77 -22.07 -19.56
N THR A 631 -0.76 -21.24 -18.55
CA THR A 631 -0.12 -19.91 -18.62
C THR A 631 1.41 -20.03 -18.50
N THR A 632 2.14 -19.43 -19.42
CA THR A 632 3.61 -19.30 -19.39
C THR A 632 4.02 -17.83 -19.32
N VAL A 633 4.90 -17.49 -18.39
CA VAL A 633 5.43 -16.13 -18.19
C VAL A 633 6.94 -16.14 -18.34
N TYR A 634 7.44 -15.41 -19.33
CA TYR A 634 8.86 -15.17 -19.54
C TYR A 634 9.26 -13.84 -18.89
N GLN A 635 10.23 -13.86 -18.00
CA GLN A 635 10.82 -12.67 -17.42
C GLN A 635 12.20 -12.44 -18.01
N ALA A 636 12.33 -11.44 -18.87
CA ALA A 636 13.62 -11.07 -19.44
C ALA A 636 14.49 -10.36 -18.39
N PHE A 637 15.76 -10.67 -18.41
CA PHE A 637 16.80 -10.00 -17.63
C PHE A 637 18.12 -9.94 -18.41
N LEU A 638 18.92 -8.91 -18.12
CA LEU A 638 20.24 -8.78 -18.73
C LEU A 638 21.19 -9.78 -18.09
N ASP A 639 21.85 -10.56 -18.93
CA ASP A 639 22.91 -11.48 -18.52
C ASP A 639 24.27 -10.75 -18.53
N THR A 640 24.86 -10.60 -17.35
CA THR A 640 26.21 -10.03 -17.13
C THR A 640 27.11 -11.02 -16.38
N GLY A 641 26.78 -12.31 -16.41
CA GLY A 641 27.41 -13.32 -15.57
C GLY A 641 27.16 -13.02 -14.09
N ASP A 642 28.21 -13.13 -13.28
CA ASP A 642 28.10 -12.89 -11.82
C ASP A 642 28.04 -11.41 -11.42
N LYS A 643 28.08 -10.47 -12.38
CA LYS A 643 28.04 -9.04 -12.07
C LYS A 643 26.60 -8.56 -11.89
N PRO A 644 26.24 -7.95 -10.75
CA PRO A 644 24.91 -7.37 -10.57
C PRO A 644 24.70 -6.21 -11.55
N ASN A 645 23.49 -6.12 -12.11
CA ASN A 645 23.16 -5.12 -13.11
C ASN A 645 21.79 -4.46 -12.83
N ILE A 646 21.44 -3.44 -13.60
CA ILE A 646 20.23 -2.65 -13.37
C ILE A 646 18.93 -3.42 -13.66
N SER A 647 18.98 -4.44 -14.50
CA SER A 647 17.83 -5.29 -14.82
C SER A 647 17.56 -6.31 -13.69
N THR A 648 18.61 -7.03 -13.24
CA THR A 648 18.52 -7.96 -12.10
C THR A 648 18.12 -7.22 -10.82
N ARG A 649 18.59 -6.00 -10.64
CA ARG A 649 18.19 -5.16 -9.52
C ARG A 649 16.68 -4.86 -9.48
N SER A 650 16.04 -4.70 -10.60
CA SER A 650 14.59 -4.55 -10.68
C SER A 650 13.84 -5.80 -10.19
N SER A 651 14.38 -6.98 -10.53
CA SER A 651 13.83 -8.26 -10.06
C SER A 651 14.02 -8.46 -8.56
N GLU A 652 15.14 -8.05 -7.98
CA GLU A 652 15.41 -8.08 -6.53
C GLU A 652 14.44 -7.17 -5.75
N ILE A 653 14.21 -5.95 -6.25
CA ILE A 653 13.23 -5.01 -5.64
C ILE A 653 11.82 -5.62 -5.69
N LEU A 654 11.47 -6.28 -6.78
CA LEU A 654 10.20 -6.97 -6.92
C LEU A 654 10.08 -8.11 -5.91
N ALA A 655 11.11 -8.97 -5.79
CA ALA A 655 11.15 -10.07 -4.84
C ALA A 655 10.97 -9.57 -3.39
N TRP A 656 11.68 -8.52 -3.01
CA TRP A 656 11.50 -7.88 -1.71
C TRP A 656 10.07 -7.35 -1.52
N SER A 657 9.48 -6.72 -2.54
CA SER A 657 8.08 -6.25 -2.49
C SER A 657 7.09 -7.40 -2.28
N ILE A 658 7.32 -8.54 -2.93
CA ILE A 658 6.50 -9.76 -2.78
C ILE A 658 6.60 -10.28 -1.35
N GLU A 659 7.81 -10.39 -0.82
CA GLU A 659 8.05 -10.87 0.54
C GLU A 659 7.38 -9.96 1.58
N MET A 660 7.53 -8.64 1.47
CA MET A 660 6.90 -7.68 2.38
C MET A 660 5.36 -7.78 2.35
N VAL A 661 4.77 -7.90 1.18
CA VAL A 661 3.32 -8.10 1.05
C VAL A 661 2.90 -9.41 1.70
N GLN A 662 3.64 -10.49 1.48
CA GLN A 662 3.38 -11.78 2.09
C GLN A 662 3.49 -11.73 3.62
N GLN A 663 4.52 -11.08 4.16
CA GLN A 663 4.70 -10.93 5.60
C GLN A 663 3.57 -10.12 6.25
N ILE A 664 3.08 -9.09 5.59
CA ILE A 664 2.00 -8.23 6.13
C ILE A 664 0.63 -8.87 5.97
N THR A 665 0.34 -9.44 4.81
CA THR A 665 -0.99 -9.96 4.47
C THR A 665 -1.15 -11.45 4.75
N GLY A 666 -0.03 -12.18 4.87
CA GLY A 666 0.00 -13.63 4.90
C GLY A 666 -0.34 -14.28 3.55
N ILE A 667 -0.42 -13.51 2.46
CA ILE A 667 -0.70 -14.02 1.11
C ILE A 667 0.60 -14.36 0.42
N ALA A 668 0.84 -15.66 0.15
CA ALA A 668 1.94 -16.06 -0.71
C ALA A 668 1.66 -15.62 -2.15
N SER A 669 2.63 -14.98 -2.81
CA SER A 669 2.49 -14.68 -4.22
C SER A 669 2.59 -15.97 -5.03
N PRO A 670 1.58 -16.33 -5.83
CA PRO A 670 1.64 -17.51 -6.67
C PRO A 670 2.62 -17.37 -7.84
N PHE A 671 3.22 -16.20 -8.00
CA PHE A 671 4.07 -15.82 -9.12
C PHE A 671 5.55 -15.64 -8.73
N ALA A 672 5.94 -16.15 -7.55
CA ALA A 672 7.35 -16.30 -7.23
C ALA A 672 8.01 -17.24 -8.26
N ILE A 673 9.17 -16.87 -8.78
CA ILE A 673 9.90 -17.70 -9.72
C ILE A 673 10.39 -18.94 -8.97
N THR A 674 9.76 -20.08 -9.24
CA THR A 674 9.98 -21.31 -8.44
C THR A 674 11.26 -22.09 -8.82
N GLU A 675 11.83 -21.87 -9.99
CA GLU A 675 13.06 -22.60 -10.43
C GLU A 675 14.35 -22.13 -9.75
N SER A 676 14.29 -21.08 -8.92
CA SER A 676 15.45 -20.56 -8.20
C SER A 676 15.20 -20.41 -6.69
N ILE A 677 14.18 -21.07 -6.14
CA ILE A 677 13.92 -20.96 -4.69
C ILE A 677 15.11 -21.49 -3.90
N GLU A 678 15.74 -22.60 -4.33
CA GLU A 678 16.95 -23.12 -3.67
C GLU A 678 18.14 -22.17 -3.84
N ASP A 679 18.37 -21.61 -5.02
CA ASP A 679 19.43 -20.61 -5.26
C ASP A 679 19.06 -19.26 -4.63
N PHE A 680 17.79 -18.92 -4.59
CA PHE A 680 17.30 -17.69 -3.99
C PHE A 680 17.26 -17.79 -2.47
N GLU A 681 16.86 -18.93 -1.88
CA GLU A 681 16.97 -19.20 -0.44
C GLU A 681 18.43 -19.27 0.00
N VAL A 682 19.32 -19.81 -0.80
CA VAL A 682 20.79 -19.81 -0.55
C VAL A 682 21.33 -18.39 -0.66
N ALA A 683 20.89 -17.59 -1.62
CA ALA A 683 21.29 -16.18 -1.75
C ALA A 683 20.66 -15.30 -0.65
N MET A 684 19.43 -15.58 -0.23
CA MET A 684 18.77 -14.92 0.91
C MET A 684 19.38 -15.36 2.25
N ALA A 685 19.76 -16.61 2.40
CA ALA A 685 20.47 -17.12 3.58
C ALA A 685 21.93 -16.62 3.67
N GLN A 686 22.53 -16.18 2.55
CA GLN A 686 23.92 -15.69 2.50
C GLN A 686 24.07 -14.18 2.68
N LYS A 687 23.12 -13.44 3.16
CA LYS A 687 23.06 -11.99 3.42
C LYS A 687 22.20 -11.19 2.43
N GLY A 688 20.98 -11.04 2.83
CA GLY A 688 20.13 -9.90 2.77
C GLY A 688 20.05 -9.07 1.50
N THR A 689 19.12 -9.38 0.57
CA THR A 689 18.62 -8.46 -0.46
C THR A 689 18.20 -7.11 0.12
N TYR A 690 17.76 -7.05 1.38
CA TYR A 690 17.48 -5.81 2.11
C TYR A 690 18.77 -5.03 2.41
N ASP A 691 19.83 -5.71 2.84
CA ASP A 691 21.13 -5.09 3.08
C ASP A 691 21.76 -4.60 1.77
N ASP A 692 21.48 -5.22 0.63
CA ASP A 692 21.98 -4.78 -0.68
C ASP A 692 21.19 -3.59 -1.24
N VAL A 693 19.86 -3.52 -1.03
CA VAL A 693 19.08 -2.30 -1.30
C VAL A 693 19.54 -1.17 -0.39
N LEU A 694 19.74 -1.47 0.88
CA LEU A 694 20.29 -0.53 1.85
C LEU A 694 21.74 -0.17 1.50
N ALA A 695 22.57 -1.12 1.08
CA ALA A 695 23.94 -0.91 0.65
C ALA A 695 24.03 -0.07 -0.63
N PHE A 696 23.14 -0.28 -1.61
CA PHE A 696 23.08 0.56 -2.82
C PHE A 696 22.61 1.99 -2.46
N ASN A 697 21.58 2.13 -1.65
CA ASN A 697 21.12 3.43 -1.18
C ASN A 697 22.16 4.09 -0.26
N THR A 698 22.88 3.31 0.53
CA THR A 698 24.00 3.77 1.37
C THR A 698 25.18 4.16 0.49
N ALA A 699 25.50 3.42 -0.55
CA ALA A 699 26.57 3.76 -1.51
C ALA A 699 26.22 5.05 -2.29
N VAL A 700 24.98 5.24 -2.71
CA VAL A 700 24.49 6.50 -3.30
C VAL A 700 24.59 7.63 -2.28
N SER A 701 24.21 7.39 -1.03
CA SER A 701 24.32 8.33 0.07
C SER A 701 25.78 8.64 0.43
N ASP A 702 26.66 7.64 0.39
CA ASP A 702 28.10 7.79 0.66
C ASP A 702 28.84 8.54 -0.46
N ILE A 703 28.46 8.32 -1.72
CA ILE A 703 28.93 9.12 -2.85
C ILE A 703 28.55 10.59 -2.59
N PHE A 704 27.33 10.81 -2.13
CA PHE A 704 26.80 12.12 -1.80
C PHE A 704 27.53 12.77 -0.61
N ASN A 705 27.81 11.98 0.43
CA ASN A 705 28.47 12.45 1.64
C ASN A 705 29.97 12.68 1.44
N LYS A 706 30.60 11.95 0.51
CA LYS A 706 32.01 12.11 0.12
C LYS A 706 32.22 13.26 -0.87
N ALA A 707 31.18 13.63 -1.62
CA ALA A 707 31.25 14.84 -2.44
C ALA A 707 31.30 16.04 -1.52
N ASP A 708 32.50 16.63 -1.35
CA ASP A 708 32.69 17.87 -0.58
C ASP A 708 31.89 19.00 -1.23
N ILE A 709 30.69 19.25 -0.70
CA ILE A 709 29.80 20.29 -1.18
C ILE A 709 30.24 21.65 -0.68
N GLY A 710 31.37 21.72 0.07
CA GLY A 710 31.97 22.97 0.61
C GLY A 710 31.07 23.68 1.61
N LEU A 711 30.37 22.92 2.43
CA LEU A 711 29.37 23.37 3.38
C LEU A 711 29.77 22.79 4.74
N ASP A 712 30.15 23.68 5.67
CA ASP A 712 30.67 23.32 6.97
C ASP A 712 29.88 22.30 7.76
N ASP A 713 30.61 21.45 8.46
CA ASP A 713 30.24 20.23 9.16
C ASP A 713 29.37 20.40 10.42
N ASP A 714 28.68 21.50 10.60
CA ASP A 714 27.92 21.84 11.83
C ASP A 714 26.49 21.24 11.89
N LEU A 715 26.18 20.26 11.04
CA LEU A 715 24.89 19.57 11.12
C LEU A 715 25.04 18.17 11.73
N PRO A 716 24.21 17.80 12.72
CA PRO A 716 24.25 16.47 13.28
C PRO A 716 24.07 15.42 12.18
N LYS A 717 24.92 14.39 12.22
CA LYS A 717 24.85 13.20 11.34
C LYS A 717 23.56 12.43 11.60
N GLU A 718 22.43 12.97 11.17
CA GLU A 718 21.19 12.19 11.07
C GLU A 718 21.31 11.30 9.84
N SER A 719 21.39 10.01 10.09
CA SER A 719 21.31 8.97 9.07
C SER A 719 20.11 9.22 8.15
N PHE A 720 20.38 9.39 6.87
CA PHE A 720 19.35 9.44 5.83
C PHE A 720 18.64 8.09 5.78
N GLN A 721 17.52 7.97 6.47
CA GLN A 721 16.68 6.80 6.37
C GLN A 721 15.88 6.82 5.07
N SER A 722 15.95 5.71 4.37
CA SER A 722 15.54 5.43 2.99
C SER A 722 14.03 5.55 2.66
N SER A 723 13.20 6.12 3.53
CA SER A 723 11.74 6.11 3.37
C SER A 723 11.17 7.00 2.26
N SER A 724 11.96 7.93 1.69
CA SER A 724 11.51 8.79 0.58
C SER A 724 11.81 8.23 -0.82
N PHE A 725 12.53 7.11 -0.91
CA PHE A 725 13.01 6.57 -2.19
C PHE A 725 12.09 5.55 -2.87
N MET A 726 11.05 5.08 -2.20
CA MET A 726 10.14 4.08 -2.77
C MET A 726 8.95 4.66 -3.56
N GLY A 727 8.95 5.94 -3.81
CA GLY A 727 7.87 6.64 -4.53
C GLY A 727 8.07 6.84 -6.04
N TRP A 728 9.13 6.25 -6.65
CA TRP A 728 9.40 6.41 -8.09
C TRP A 728 9.46 5.08 -8.80
#